data_443e892611854ea556c751a5a6a04d57
#
_entry.id   443e892611854ea556c751a5a6a04d57
#
_cell.length_a   1.000
_cell.length_b   1.000
_cell.length_c   1.000
_cell.angle_alpha   90.00
_cell.angle_beta   90.00
_cell.angle_gamma   90.00
#
_symmetry.space_group_name_H-M   'P 1'
#
loop_
_entity.id
_entity.type
_entity.pdbx_description
1 polymer ?
#
loop_
_entity_poly.entity_id
_entity_poly.type
_entity_poly.pdbx_seq_one_letter_code
_entity_poly.pdbx_strand_id
1 'polypeptide(L)'
;MGERTTVIGTILAVVFQNEENGYTVARIVTDDGEPVTVVGCIPCAAPGEELILTGRYTTHPQHGEQFAADEVERHMPTGETEILNYLASGVVRGIGPATAQKLVDRFGAETLDVLDGEPEKLKTIKGITDKRAREIAESWRELAGLRRVLDFLTKYDLPVGLAMQLFRRYGADAMDALRRNPYLLSGEAFGVDFSVSDEIALSMGFSGDSSCRTEAGVLFELSHNEQSGGHVFLPREKLVAATAQLLDGDTDMVEKALDDLLERGSVVQEQVANVEGCYLRRCHEAETYVCTRVRAMLADKPDKLRGAKKIIDEIERAQGIEYAPLQRQAVELAAQEELLILTGGPGTGKTTSVRGIVALFERMGLDVLLCAPTGRAAKRMGELCGKEAQTIHRLLGMSWNEQMGDVTFTKNEKEPLEADAVIVDETSMVDLALMRALLAALRPGCRLVLVGDPDQLPSVGAGNVFGDLIRSERVATVALKDIFRQAEQSAIVRSAHLVNEGRLPELQNTAASDFFFLPRRDSVRLVDTVVELCRTRLPEKMHIPAESIQVLTATRKGDTGTAALNRALQAALNPAGAGRREKRFGDLVFREGDRVMQTRNDYDVLWEREDGTAGAGIFNGDVGKILQIDPSGELISIAFDDRVATYTADMLAELDMAYAMTVHKAQGSEYRAVIFVSAPAAPGLMVRGVLYTAITRARELLILVGDDVSLGKMAANDRRTRRYSGLRWRLGNGGTA
;
A
#
# COMPACT_ATOMS: atom_id res chain seq x y z
N MET A 1 35.56 -5.41 5.50
CA MET A 1 34.74 -6.47 4.86
C MET A 1 35.44 -7.77 5.23
N GLY A 2 34.83 -8.58 6.13
CA GLY A 2 35.37 -9.91 6.46
C GLY A 2 35.27 -10.84 5.26
N GLU A 3 36.25 -11.74 5.10
CA GLU A 3 36.16 -12.78 4.07
C GLU A 3 34.95 -13.65 4.29
N ARG A 4 34.26 -13.98 3.20
CA ARG A 4 33.14 -14.91 3.21
C ARG A 4 33.69 -16.31 3.51
N THR A 5 33.20 -16.94 4.58
CA THR A 5 33.71 -18.23 5.08
C THR A 5 32.54 -19.21 5.18
N THR A 6 32.81 -20.48 5.00
CA THR A 6 31.84 -21.56 5.23
C THR A 6 32.11 -22.20 6.58
N VAL A 7 31.06 -22.37 7.39
CA VAL A 7 31.08 -23.05 8.69
C VAL A 7 30.11 -24.22 8.63
N ILE A 8 30.57 -25.41 9.02
CA ILE A 8 29.75 -26.62 9.13
C ILE A 8 29.63 -26.96 10.61
N GLY A 9 28.45 -27.29 11.05
CA GLY A 9 28.26 -27.68 12.46
C GLY A 9 26.82 -28.05 12.77
N THR A 10 26.67 -28.74 13.91
CA THR A 10 25.39 -29.25 14.42
C THR A 10 24.78 -28.26 15.42
N ILE A 11 23.48 -28.00 15.33
CA ILE A 11 22.76 -27.16 16.28
C ILE A 11 22.72 -27.83 17.65
N LEU A 12 23.28 -27.16 18.66
CA LEU A 12 23.18 -27.56 20.07
C LEU A 12 21.89 -27.02 20.72
N ALA A 13 21.60 -25.75 20.48
CA ALA A 13 20.45 -25.09 21.07
C ALA A 13 20.02 -23.89 20.22
N VAL A 14 18.72 -23.69 20.10
CA VAL A 14 18.13 -22.47 19.56
C VAL A 14 17.92 -21.51 20.72
N VAL A 15 18.60 -20.37 20.69
CA VAL A 15 18.54 -19.33 21.73
C VAL A 15 17.35 -18.41 21.53
N PHE A 16 17.08 -18.05 20.26
CA PHE A 16 15.95 -17.23 19.85
C PHE A 16 15.53 -17.60 18.42
N GLN A 17 14.23 -17.58 18.17
CA GLN A 17 13.69 -17.77 16.84
C GLN A 17 12.46 -16.90 16.67
N ASN A 18 12.42 -16.13 15.58
CA ASN A 18 11.26 -15.38 15.16
C ASN A 18 10.47 -16.22 14.14
N GLU A 19 9.25 -16.60 14.49
CA GLU A 19 8.40 -17.45 13.64
C GLU A 19 7.90 -16.73 12.36
N GLU A 20 7.86 -15.39 12.35
CA GLU A 20 7.33 -14.62 11.22
C GLU A 20 8.36 -14.47 10.08
N ASN A 21 9.60 -14.17 10.41
CA ASN A 21 10.66 -13.91 9.43
C ASN A 21 11.76 -14.97 9.39
N GLY A 22 11.68 -15.98 10.28
CA GLY A 22 12.65 -17.09 10.37
C GLY A 22 14.02 -16.69 10.94
N TYR A 23 14.19 -15.45 11.42
CA TYR A 23 15.45 -15.04 12.04
C TYR A 23 15.71 -15.86 13.31
N THR A 24 16.88 -16.46 13.35
CA THR A 24 17.25 -17.40 14.40
C THR A 24 18.61 -17.05 14.97
N VAL A 25 18.74 -17.13 16.29
CA VAL A 25 20.02 -17.16 17.01
C VAL A 25 20.20 -18.58 17.55
N ALA A 26 21.18 -19.29 17.02
CA ALA A 26 21.47 -20.66 17.42
C ALA A 26 22.91 -20.83 17.90
N ARG A 27 23.15 -21.78 18.79
CA ARG A 27 24.49 -22.27 19.10
C ARG A 27 24.73 -23.56 18.34
N ILE A 28 25.76 -23.56 17.53
CA ILE A 28 26.22 -24.77 16.83
C ILE A 28 27.56 -25.24 17.38
N VAL A 29 27.86 -26.51 17.21
CA VAL A 29 29.22 -27.06 17.38
C VAL A 29 29.74 -27.40 16.01
N THR A 30 30.89 -26.84 15.66
CA THR A 30 31.58 -27.14 14.41
C THR A 30 32.23 -28.55 14.48
N ASP A 31 32.63 -29.08 13.34
CA ASP A 31 33.31 -30.38 13.25
C ASP A 31 34.63 -30.41 14.07
N ASP A 32 35.22 -29.23 14.28
CA ASP A 32 36.41 -29.07 15.13
C ASP A 32 36.09 -29.05 16.64
N GLY A 33 34.80 -29.15 17.02
CA GLY A 33 34.33 -29.12 18.40
C GLY A 33 34.18 -27.73 19.02
N GLU A 34 34.37 -26.67 18.27
CA GLU A 34 34.25 -25.27 18.75
C GLU A 34 32.77 -24.81 18.78
N PRO A 35 32.30 -24.21 19.88
CA PRO A 35 30.95 -23.64 19.92
C PRO A 35 30.90 -22.29 19.23
N VAL A 36 30.07 -22.15 18.24
CA VAL A 36 29.86 -20.90 17.50
C VAL A 36 28.43 -20.42 17.68
N THR A 37 28.23 -19.13 17.96
CA THR A 37 26.90 -18.50 17.91
C THR A 37 26.63 -18.06 16.48
N VAL A 38 25.55 -18.58 15.91
CA VAL A 38 25.11 -18.28 14.56
C VAL A 38 23.87 -17.41 14.58
N VAL A 39 23.82 -16.41 13.72
CA VAL A 39 22.67 -15.57 13.50
C VAL A 39 22.33 -15.52 12.01
N GLY A 40 21.06 -15.62 11.67
CA GLY A 40 20.63 -15.58 10.26
C GLY A 40 19.19 -16.07 10.11
N CYS A 41 18.74 -16.14 8.87
CA CYS A 41 17.42 -16.68 8.53
C CYS A 41 17.50 -18.21 8.50
N ILE A 42 17.15 -18.85 9.64
CA ILE A 42 17.17 -20.32 9.81
C ILE A 42 15.80 -20.75 10.37
N PRO A 43 14.72 -20.67 9.58
CA PRO A 43 13.37 -20.97 10.06
C PRO A 43 13.25 -22.42 10.51
N CYS A 44 12.47 -22.69 11.57
CA CYS A 44 12.26 -24.02 12.13
C CYS A 44 13.56 -24.76 12.50
N ALA A 45 14.59 -24.03 12.95
CA ALA A 45 15.83 -24.62 13.44
C ALA A 45 15.58 -25.51 14.67
N ALA A 46 16.21 -26.68 14.72
CA ALA A 46 16.08 -27.58 15.86
C ALA A 46 17.43 -28.17 16.26
N PRO A 47 17.65 -28.42 17.57
CA PRO A 47 18.84 -29.10 18.03
C PRO A 47 19.04 -30.47 17.35
N GLY A 48 20.27 -30.80 16.98
CA GLY A 48 20.61 -32.03 16.26
C GLY A 48 20.66 -31.91 14.74
N GLU A 49 20.23 -30.78 14.17
CA GLU A 49 20.38 -30.50 12.72
C GLU A 49 21.81 -30.10 12.40
N GLU A 50 22.32 -30.61 11.28
CA GLU A 50 23.59 -30.17 10.71
C GLU A 50 23.35 -29.05 9.73
N LEU A 51 24.12 -27.99 9.87
CA LEU A 51 24.04 -26.79 9.00
C LEU A 51 25.37 -26.57 8.27
N ILE A 52 25.27 -26.26 6.98
CA ILE A 52 26.37 -25.69 6.20
C ILE A 52 26.01 -24.21 6.02
N LEU A 53 26.80 -23.34 6.63
CA LEU A 53 26.54 -21.91 6.72
C LEU A 53 27.61 -21.15 5.94
N THR A 54 27.20 -20.34 4.97
CA THR A 54 28.11 -19.43 4.29
C THR A 54 27.80 -18.01 4.74
N GLY A 55 28.82 -17.31 5.26
CA GLY A 55 28.62 -16.00 5.86
C GLY A 55 29.94 -15.36 6.32
N ARG A 56 29.85 -14.57 7.37
CA ARG A 56 31.01 -13.85 7.94
C ARG A 56 30.91 -13.73 9.45
N TYR A 57 32.05 -13.70 10.12
CA TYR A 57 32.11 -13.37 11.54
C TYR A 57 31.84 -11.87 11.76
N THR A 58 30.97 -11.58 12.73
CA THR A 58 30.60 -10.24 13.15
C THR A 58 30.69 -10.13 14.66
N THR A 59 30.95 -8.93 15.17
CA THR A 59 30.99 -8.72 16.64
C THR A 59 29.77 -7.91 17.05
N HIS A 60 28.87 -8.56 17.83
CA HIS A 60 27.73 -7.87 18.41
C HIS A 60 28.14 -7.14 19.70
N PRO A 61 27.73 -5.87 19.92
CA PRO A 61 28.17 -5.07 21.07
C PRO A 61 27.85 -5.70 22.44
N GLN A 62 26.76 -6.49 22.55
CA GLN A 62 26.32 -7.09 23.82
C GLN A 62 26.58 -8.60 23.87
N HIS A 63 26.68 -9.30 22.71
CA HIS A 63 26.72 -10.76 22.67
C HIS A 63 28.06 -11.32 22.17
N GLY A 64 29.03 -10.43 21.84
CA GLY A 64 30.34 -10.83 21.41
C GLY A 64 30.41 -11.29 19.95
N GLU A 65 31.37 -12.16 19.64
CA GLU A 65 31.58 -12.69 18.30
C GLU A 65 30.48 -13.68 17.92
N GLN A 66 29.92 -13.50 16.73
CA GLN A 66 28.89 -14.35 16.15
C GLN A 66 29.08 -14.50 14.65
N PHE A 67 28.64 -15.60 14.10
CA PHE A 67 28.67 -15.87 12.67
C PHE A 67 27.35 -15.46 12.04
N ALA A 68 27.37 -14.44 11.21
CA ALA A 68 26.21 -14.00 10.44
C ALA A 68 26.13 -14.82 9.15
N ALA A 69 25.13 -15.70 9.08
CA ALA A 69 24.90 -16.57 7.93
C ALA A 69 24.12 -15.82 6.86
N ASP A 70 24.71 -15.70 5.67
CA ASP A 70 24.07 -15.17 4.47
C ASP A 70 23.33 -16.29 3.70
N GLU A 71 23.89 -17.52 3.68
CA GLU A 71 23.32 -18.71 3.04
C GLU A 71 23.33 -19.88 4.02
N VAL A 72 22.28 -20.68 4.02
CA VAL A 72 22.08 -21.81 4.93
C VAL A 72 21.65 -23.03 4.14
N GLU A 73 22.45 -24.08 4.16
CA GLU A 73 22.08 -25.40 3.67
C GLU A 73 21.91 -26.34 4.88
N ARG A 74 20.90 -27.18 4.87
CA ARG A 74 20.53 -28.05 6.00
C ARG A 74 20.64 -29.49 5.63
N HIS A 75 21.15 -30.28 6.56
CA HIS A 75 21.14 -31.71 6.48
C HIS A 75 20.36 -32.28 7.64
N MET A 76 19.48 -33.23 7.32
CA MET A 76 18.76 -33.98 8.35
C MET A 76 19.76 -34.86 9.13
N PRO A 77 19.59 -35.01 10.45
CA PRO A 77 20.45 -35.84 11.25
C PRO A 77 20.42 -37.29 10.74
N THR A 78 21.59 -37.88 10.58
CA THR A 78 21.75 -39.25 10.08
C THR A 78 22.25 -40.19 11.18
N GLY A 79 22.91 -39.67 12.20
CA GLY A 79 23.39 -40.45 13.36
C GLY A 79 22.33 -40.68 14.42
N GLU A 80 22.39 -41.80 15.13
CA GLU A 80 21.40 -42.13 16.18
C GLU A 80 21.35 -41.08 17.29
N THR A 81 22.48 -40.48 17.67
CA THR A 81 22.56 -39.47 18.72
C THR A 81 21.95 -38.15 18.26
N GLU A 82 22.23 -37.75 17.05
CA GLU A 82 21.68 -36.52 16.45
C GLU A 82 20.16 -36.67 16.25
N ILE A 83 19.68 -37.82 15.74
CA ILE A 83 18.25 -38.13 15.60
C ILE A 83 17.56 -38.09 16.95
N LEU A 84 18.18 -38.65 17.98
CA LEU A 84 17.65 -38.62 19.34
C LEU A 84 17.50 -37.17 19.84
N ASN A 85 18.53 -36.37 19.73
CA ASN A 85 18.53 -34.97 20.15
C ASN A 85 17.46 -34.15 19.37
N TYR A 86 17.38 -34.37 18.08
CA TYR A 86 16.40 -33.74 17.19
C TYR A 86 14.96 -34.05 17.63
N LEU A 87 14.61 -35.31 17.78
CA LEU A 87 13.27 -35.73 18.20
C LEU A 87 12.95 -35.37 19.66
N ALA A 88 13.96 -35.38 20.53
CA ALA A 88 13.81 -35.03 21.95
C ALA A 88 13.62 -33.52 22.17
N SER A 89 13.99 -32.66 21.19
CA SER A 89 13.80 -31.19 21.26
C SER A 89 12.34 -30.76 21.30
N GLY A 90 11.40 -31.69 20.98
CA GLY A 90 9.96 -31.39 20.93
C GLY A 90 9.49 -30.80 19.59
N VAL A 91 10.34 -30.77 18.57
CA VAL A 91 10.03 -30.30 17.22
C VAL A 91 8.85 -31.06 16.60
N VAL A 92 8.64 -32.30 16.96
CA VAL A 92 7.51 -33.13 16.55
C VAL A 92 6.52 -33.29 17.70
N ARG A 93 5.30 -32.81 17.53
CA ARG A 93 4.24 -32.95 18.55
C ARG A 93 3.98 -34.43 18.86
N GLY A 94 3.92 -34.74 20.12
CA GLY A 94 3.70 -36.12 20.58
C GLY A 94 5.00 -36.91 20.79
N ILE A 95 6.18 -36.40 20.41
CA ILE A 95 7.48 -36.99 20.72
C ILE A 95 8.16 -36.11 21.77
N GLY A 96 8.30 -36.62 22.97
CA GLY A 96 9.17 -36.06 24.02
C GLY A 96 10.40 -36.92 24.22
N PRO A 97 11.35 -36.52 25.08
CA PRO A 97 12.63 -37.22 25.26
C PRO A 97 12.52 -38.74 25.48
N ALA A 98 11.58 -39.17 26.33
CA ALA A 98 11.36 -40.58 26.59
C ALA A 98 10.77 -41.36 25.41
N THR A 99 10.01 -40.68 24.52
CA THR A 99 9.45 -41.29 23.32
C THR A 99 10.52 -41.33 22.23
N ALA A 100 11.30 -40.26 22.06
CA ALA A 100 12.43 -40.18 21.15
C ALA A 100 13.44 -41.32 21.43
N GLN A 101 13.79 -41.55 22.72
CA GLN A 101 14.69 -42.65 23.11
C GLN A 101 14.15 -43.99 22.65
N LYS A 102 12.87 -44.28 22.89
CA LYS A 102 12.25 -45.54 22.47
C LYS A 102 12.20 -45.75 20.97
N LEU A 103 12.03 -44.66 20.22
CA LEU A 103 12.03 -44.68 18.77
C LEU A 103 13.42 -45.03 18.24
N VAL A 104 14.44 -44.34 18.73
CA VAL A 104 15.83 -44.56 18.32
C VAL A 104 16.34 -45.91 18.78
N ASP A 105 16.04 -46.37 20.02
CA ASP A 105 16.38 -47.73 20.52
C ASP A 105 15.77 -48.81 19.62
N ARG A 106 14.63 -48.55 18.98
CA ARG A 106 13.94 -49.56 18.18
C ARG A 106 14.33 -49.54 16.70
N PHE A 107 14.55 -48.36 16.13
CA PHE A 107 14.75 -48.17 14.71
C PHE A 107 16.15 -47.63 14.36
N GLY A 108 16.95 -47.22 15.34
CA GLY A 108 18.30 -46.69 15.12
C GLY A 108 18.30 -45.49 14.16
N ALA A 109 19.25 -45.52 13.24
CA ALA A 109 19.39 -44.49 12.22
C ALA A 109 18.21 -44.43 11.23
N GLU A 110 17.40 -45.49 11.10
CA GLU A 110 16.23 -45.54 10.23
C GLU A 110 14.98 -44.87 10.84
N THR A 111 15.09 -44.27 12.02
CA THR A 111 13.94 -43.68 12.74
C THR A 111 13.21 -42.64 11.95
N LEU A 112 13.90 -41.73 11.23
CA LEU A 112 13.29 -40.68 10.43
C LEU A 112 12.62 -41.25 9.17
N ASP A 113 13.22 -42.27 8.55
CA ASP A 113 12.64 -42.97 7.39
C ASP A 113 11.35 -43.70 7.78
N VAL A 114 11.30 -44.29 8.99
CA VAL A 114 10.09 -44.90 9.52
C VAL A 114 8.99 -43.86 9.79
N LEU A 115 9.34 -42.67 10.30
CA LEU A 115 8.39 -41.60 10.50
C LEU A 115 7.81 -41.09 9.19
N ASP A 116 8.62 -41.04 8.14
CA ASP A 116 8.23 -40.53 6.80
C ASP A 116 7.45 -41.58 6.00
N GLY A 117 7.96 -42.79 5.90
CA GLY A 117 7.43 -43.82 4.99
C GLY A 117 6.53 -44.87 5.62
N GLU A 118 6.77 -45.24 6.87
CA GLU A 118 6.12 -46.39 7.52
C GLU A 118 5.59 -46.09 8.93
N PRO A 119 4.77 -45.05 9.14
CA PRO A 119 4.32 -44.63 10.46
C PRO A 119 3.51 -45.70 11.21
N GLU A 120 3.00 -46.69 10.52
CA GLU A 120 2.32 -47.85 11.15
C GLU A 120 3.24 -48.65 12.07
N LYS A 121 4.57 -48.64 11.83
CA LYS A 121 5.55 -49.34 12.69
C LYS A 121 5.65 -48.71 14.08
N LEU A 122 5.22 -47.42 14.24
CA LEU A 122 5.21 -46.76 15.56
C LEU A 122 4.34 -47.47 16.59
N LYS A 123 3.32 -48.20 16.15
CA LYS A 123 2.43 -48.98 17.02
C LYS A 123 3.14 -50.17 17.70
N THR A 124 4.28 -50.56 17.17
CA THR A 124 5.08 -51.66 17.76
C THR A 124 5.81 -51.25 19.05
N ILE A 125 5.85 -49.93 19.35
CA ILE A 125 6.54 -49.38 20.51
C ILE A 125 5.58 -49.34 21.70
N LYS A 126 6.03 -49.93 22.80
CA LYS A 126 5.25 -49.98 24.04
C LYS A 126 4.95 -48.59 24.60
N GLY A 127 3.64 -48.26 24.65
CA GLY A 127 3.13 -46.97 25.12
C GLY A 127 2.76 -45.97 24.03
N ILE A 128 2.86 -46.36 22.74
CA ILE A 128 2.30 -45.58 21.62
C ILE A 128 0.99 -46.25 21.19
N THR A 129 -0.12 -45.57 21.42
CA THR A 129 -1.45 -46.02 20.96
C THR A 129 -1.66 -45.66 19.50
N ASP A 130 -2.65 -46.29 18.85
CA ASP A 130 -3.03 -45.95 17.45
C ASP A 130 -3.35 -44.47 17.22
N LYS A 131 -3.96 -43.85 18.22
CA LYS A 131 -4.26 -42.41 18.17
C LYS A 131 -2.97 -41.59 18.19
N ARG A 132 -2.07 -41.92 19.13
CA ARG A 132 -0.79 -41.21 19.27
C ARG A 132 0.14 -41.42 18.09
N ALA A 133 0.15 -42.63 17.49
CA ALA A 133 0.92 -42.90 16.30
C ALA A 133 0.46 -42.06 15.12
N ARG A 134 -0.85 -41.84 14.96
CA ARG A 134 -1.41 -40.95 13.94
C ARG A 134 -1.07 -39.49 14.21
N GLU A 135 -1.21 -39.01 15.42
CA GLU A 135 -0.84 -37.65 15.82
C GLU A 135 0.65 -37.34 15.55
N ILE A 136 1.54 -38.28 15.84
CA ILE A 136 2.97 -38.17 15.55
C ILE A 136 3.22 -38.14 14.05
N ALA A 137 2.61 -39.04 13.29
CA ALA A 137 2.77 -39.08 11.84
C ALA A 137 2.23 -37.82 11.13
N GLU A 138 1.13 -37.29 11.63
CA GLU A 138 0.54 -36.05 11.12
C GLU A 138 1.48 -34.87 11.40
N SER A 139 1.95 -34.72 12.64
CA SER A 139 2.88 -33.66 13.00
C SER A 139 4.22 -33.75 12.25
N TRP A 140 4.72 -34.96 12.00
CA TRP A 140 5.90 -35.17 11.17
C TRP A 140 5.70 -34.72 9.73
N ARG A 141 4.57 -35.13 9.11
CA ARG A 141 4.24 -34.71 7.75
C ARG A 141 4.11 -33.18 7.61
N GLU A 142 3.49 -32.54 8.59
CA GLU A 142 3.37 -31.09 8.62
C GLU A 142 4.77 -30.44 8.65
N LEU A 143 5.64 -30.87 9.55
CA LEU A 143 6.99 -30.34 9.69
C LEU A 143 7.83 -30.60 8.43
N ALA A 144 7.82 -31.82 7.91
CA ALA A 144 8.53 -32.16 6.68
C ALA A 144 7.98 -31.44 5.45
N GLY A 145 6.67 -31.23 5.41
CA GLY A 145 6.00 -30.45 4.37
C GLY A 145 6.46 -28.99 4.38
N LEU A 146 6.42 -28.33 5.53
CA LEU A 146 6.86 -26.95 5.68
C LEU A 146 8.33 -26.76 5.29
N ARG A 147 9.21 -27.67 5.74
CA ARG A 147 10.64 -27.62 5.40
C ARG A 147 10.89 -27.72 3.90
N ARG A 148 10.24 -28.66 3.23
CA ARG A 148 10.37 -28.81 1.76
C ARG A 148 9.97 -27.54 1.01
N VAL A 149 8.95 -26.84 1.49
CA VAL A 149 8.53 -25.56 0.91
C VAL A 149 9.57 -24.48 1.18
N LEU A 150 10.09 -24.41 2.39
CA LEU A 150 11.15 -23.45 2.78
C LEU A 150 12.40 -23.64 1.94
N ASP A 151 12.91 -24.87 1.86
CA ASP A 151 14.11 -25.20 1.07
C ASP A 151 13.91 -24.91 -0.41
N PHE A 152 12.71 -25.18 -0.92
CA PHE A 152 12.37 -24.88 -2.30
C PHE A 152 12.39 -23.37 -2.59
N LEU A 153 11.72 -22.56 -1.75
CA LEU A 153 11.60 -21.11 -1.96
C LEU A 153 12.92 -20.37 -1.73
N THR A 154 13.73 -20.83 -0.79
CA THR A 154 15.06 -20.25 -0.51
C THR A 154 15.99 -20.31 -1.74
N LYS A 155 15.87 -21.35 -2.59
CA LYS A 155 16.64 -21.45 -3.85
C LYS A 155 16.38 -20.32 -4.84
N TYR A 156 15.24 -19.64 -4.69
CA TYR A 156 14.81 -18.54 -5.57
C TYR A 156 14.77 -17.20 -4.82
N ASP A 157 15.48 -17.06 -3.70
CA ASP A 157 15.54 -15.86 -2.85
C ASP A 157 14.15 -15.33 -2.42
N LEU A 158 13.16 -16.23 -2.31
CA LEU A 158 11.81 -15.87 -1.89
C LEU A 158 11.68 -15.82 -0.36
N PRO A 159 10.89 -14.88 0.19
CA PRO A 159 10.80 -14.66 1.62
C PRO A 159 10.19 -15.87 2.37
N VAL A 160 10.72 -16.15 3.55
CA VAL A 160 10.23 -17.23 4.44
C VAL A 160 8.75 -17.10 4.76
N GLY A 161 8.25 -15.87 4.93
CA GLY A 161 6.82 -15.61 5.15
C GLY A 161 5.92 -16.20 4.06
N LEU A 162 6.40 -16.27 2.82
CA LEU A 162 5.69 -16.89 1.70
C LEU A 162 5.53 -18.41 1.89
N ALA A 163 6.56 -19.09 2.42
CA ALA A 163 6.48 -20.52 2.74
C ALA A 163 5.42 -20.78 3.80
N MET A 164 5.36 -19.93 4.82
CA MET A 164 4.34 -20.03 5.86
C MET A 164 2.93 -19.81 5.31
N GLN A 165 2.74 -18.85 4.41
CA GLN A 165 1.44 -18.62 3.73
C GLN A 165 1.02 -19.81 2.86
N LEU A 166 1.95 -20.36 2.07
CA LEU A 166 1.70 -21.57 1.28
C LEU A 166 1.33 -22.75 2.16
N PHE A 167 2.07 -22.95 3.24
CA PHE A 167 1.82 -24.05 4.16
C PHE A 167 0.48 -23.87 4.90
N ARG A 168 0.13 -22.66 5.35
CA ARG A 168 -1.18 -22.39 5.97
C ARG A 168 -2.33 -22.71 5.01
N ARG A 169 -2.15 -22.48 3.71
CA ARG A 169 -3.21 -22.68 2.69
C ARG A 169 -3.32 -24.12 2.20
N TYR A 170 -2.22 -24.82 2.02
CA TYR A 170 -2.16 -26.15 1.41
C TYR A 170 -1.68 -27.26 2.38
N GLY A 171 -1.21 -26.92 3.58
CA GLY A 171 -0.69 -27.87 4.54
C GLY A 171 0.49 -28.66 3.99
N ALA A 172 0.53 -29.93 4.33
CA ALA A 172 1.57 -30.86 3.86
C ALA A 172 1.63 -31.03 2.33
N ASP A 173 0.53 -30.71 1.63
CA ASP A 173 0.41 -30.83 0.15
C ASP A 173 0.94 -29.58 -0.60
N ALA A 174 1.51 -28.59 0.11
CA ALA A 174 1.97 -27.33 -0.48
C ALA A 174 2.99 -27.53 -1.62
N MET A 175 3.96 -28.45 -1.45
CA MET A 175 4.92 -28.78 -2.51
C MET A 175 4.27 -29.47 -3.70
N ASP A 176 3.28 -30.31 -3.49
CA ASP A 176 2.56 -30.98 -4.56
C ASP A 176 1.64 -30.00 -5.33
N ALA A 177 1.11 -29.02 -4.63
CA ALA A 177 0.40 -27.92 -5.26
C ALA A 177 1.34 -27.10 -6.17
N LEU A 178 2.52 -26.73 -5.69
CA LEU A 178 3.55 -26.01 -6.48
C LEU A 178 4.05 -26.86 -7.66
N ARG A 179 4.25 -28.15 -7.49
CA ARG A 179 4.65 -29.06 -8.57
C ARG A 179 3.58 -29.21 -9.65
N ARG A 180 2.30 -29.10 -9.28
CA ARG A 180 1.19 -29.13 -10.24
C ARG A 180 1.04 -27.81 -10.96
N ASN A 181 1.21 -26.71 -10.26
CA ASN A 181 1.09 -25.37 -10.83
C ASN A 181 1.98 -24.36 -10.07
N PRO A 182 3.21 -24.09 -10.54
CA PRO A 182 4.11 -23.11 -9.92
C PRO A 182 3.57 -21.68 -10.00
N TYR A 183 2.69 -21.37 -10.97
CA TYR A 183 2.09 -20.04 -11.12
C TYR A 183 1.08 -19.69 -10.03
N LEU A 184 0.77 -20.62 -9.12
CA LEU A 184 0.07 -20.27 -7.89
C LEU A 184 0.76 -19.14 -7.13
N LEU A 185 2.11 -19.06 -7.21
CA LEU A 185 2.92 -18.03 -6.58
C LEU A 185 2.60 -16.62 -7.11
N SER A 186 2.29 -16.47 -8.39
CA SER A 186 1.92 -15.20 -9.00
C SER A 186 0.45 -14.81 -8.77
N GLY A 187 -0.34 -15.68 -8.13
CA GLY A 187 -1.72 -15.37 -7.76
C GLY A 187 -1.81 -14.33 -6.65
N GLU A 188 -2.98 -13.70 -6.51
CA GLU A 188 -3.27 -12.66 -5.52
C GLU A 188 -2.88 -13.02 -4.09
N ALA A 189 -3.03 -14.30 -3.72
CA ALA A 189 -2.77 -14.77 -2.38
C ALA A 189 -1.29 -14.71 -1.98
N PHE A 190 -0.38 -14.75 -2.95
CA PHE A 190 1.06 -14.84 -2.69
C PHE A 190 1.86 -13.67 -3.25
N GLY A 191 1.39 -13.05 -4.34
CA GLY A 191 1.91 -11.79 -4.86
C GLY A 191 3.35 -11.84 -5.39
N VAL A 192 3.87 -13.02 -5.75
CA VAL A 192 5.18 -13.16 -6.39
C VAL A 192 5.10 -12.65 -7.82
N ASP A 193 6.11 -11.93 -8.27
CA ASP A 193 6.18 -11.45 -9.64
C ASP A 193 6.04 -12.61 -10.65
N PHE A 194 5.29 -12.37 -11.75
CA PHE A 194 5.08 -13.38 -12.79
C PHE A 194 6.41 -13.87 -13.37
N SER A 195 7.39 -12.99 -13.58
CA SER A 195 8.69 -13.36 -14.13
C SER A 195 9.44 -14.37 -13.25
N VAL A 196 9.37 -14.21 -11.93
CA VAL A 196 9.98 -15.13 -10.95
C VAL A 196 9.23 -16.48 -10.96
N SER A 197 7.90 -16.43 -10.98
CA SER A 197 7.09 -17.66 -11.06
C SER A 197 7.30 -18.43 -12.38
N ASP A 198 7.52 -17.70 -13.48
CA ASP A 198 7.83 -18.26 -14.80
C ASP A 198 9.23 -18.91 -14.81
N GLU A 199 10.24 -18.28 -14.23
CA GLU A 199 11.58 -18.85 -14.06
C GLU A 199 11.53 -20.15 -13.24
N ILE A 200 10.79 -20.16 -12.13
CA ILE A 200 10.58 -21.35 -11.30
C ILE A 200 9.91 -22.46 -12.13
N ALA A 201 8.84 -22.14 -12.84
CA ALA A 201 8.12 -23.12 -13.66
C ALA A 201 9.01 -23.75 -14.73
N LEU A 202 9.78 -22.93 -15.45
CA LEU A 202 10.73 -23.39 -16.47
C LEU A 202 11.82 -24.28 -15.86
N SER A 203 12.35 -23.92 -14.70
CA SER A 203 13.34 -24.74 -13.97
C SER A 203 12.79 -26.09 -13.50
N MET A 204 11.49 -26.16 -13.24
CA MET A 204 10.77 -27.40 -12.90
C MET A 204 10.40 -28.25 -14.13
N GLY A 205 10.73 -27.78 -15.35
CA GLY A 205 10.50 -28.51 -16.61
C GLY A 205 9.13 -28.25 -17.24
N PHE A 206 8.42 -27.20 -16.82
CA PHE A 206 7.21 -26.79 -17.53
C PHE A 206 7.58 -26.24 -18.91
N SER A 207 6.78 -26.61 -19.93
CA SER A 207 7.00 -26.08 -21.27
C SER A 207 6.45 -24.65 -21.40
N GLY A 208 7.04 -23.87 -22.31
CA GLY A 208 6.62 -22.48 -22.54
C GLY A 208 5.18 -22.34 -23.06
N ASP A 209 4.58 -23.42 -23.57
CA ASP A 209 3.22 -23.52 -24.09
C ASP A 209 2.23 -24.20 -23.11
N SER A 210 2.62 -24.36 -21.83
CA SER A 210 1.74 -24.97 -20.84
C SER A 210 0.49 -24.11 -20.59
N SER A 211 -0.67 -24.75 -20.44
CA SER A 211 -1.95 -24.05 -20.15
C SER A 211 -1.87 -23.24 -18.85
N CYS A 212 -1.19 -23.75 -17.83
CA CYS A 212 -0.99 -23.04 -16.57
C CYS A 212 -0.23 -21.73 -16.75
N ARG A 213 0.78 -21.69 -17.63
CA ARG A 213 1.53 -20.49 -17.98
C ARG A 213 0.64 -19.47 -18.67
N THR A 214 -0.13 -19.91 -19.64
CA THR A 214 -0.99 -19.04 -20.43
C THR A 214 -2.11 -18.45 -19.57
N GLU A 215 -2.75 -19.27 -18.72
CA GLU A 215 -3.76 -18.80 -17.77
C GLU A 215 -3.19 -17.77 -16.76
N ALA A 216 -2.01 -18.07 -16.22
CA ALA A 216 -1.34 -17.14 -15.30
C ALA A 216 -0.96 -15.82 -15.99
N GLY A 217 -0.55 -15.87 -17.26
CA GLY A 217 -0.28 -14.69 -18.07
C GLY A 217 -1.52 -13.81 -18.27
N VAL A 218 -2.69 -14.40 -18.54
CA VAL A 218 -3.98 -13.68 -18.64
C VAL A 218 -4.32 -12.99 -17.32
N LEU A 219 -4.23 -13.72 -16.20
CA LEU A 219 -4.51 -13.17 -14.87
C LEU A 219 -3.50 -12.07 -14.48
N PHE A 220 -2.23 -12.27 -14.82
CA PHE A 220 -1.19 -11.26 -14.60
C PHE A 220 -1.47 -9.98 -15.38
N GLU A 221 -1.81 -10.05 -16.67
CA GLU A 221 -2.13 -8.88 -17.49
C GLU A 221 -3.32 -8.11 -16.92
N LEU A 222 -4.36 -8.79 -16.47
CA LEU A 222 -5.50 -8.15 -15.82
C LEU A 222 -5.08 -7.45 -14.52
N SER A 223 -4.34 -8.14 -13.65
CA SER A 223 -3.88 -7.59 -12.37
C SER A 223 -2.86 -6.47 -12.54
N HIS A 224 -1.91 -6.62 -13.47
CA HIS A 224 -0.91 -5.61 -13.78
C HIS A 224 -1.57 -4.31 -14.28
N ASN A 225 -2.52 -4.41 -15.20
CA ASN A 225 -3.23 -3.24 -15.73
C ASN A 225 -4.19 -2.61 -14.71
N GLU A 226 -4.73 -3.40 -13.79
CA GLU A 226 -5.46 -2.89 -12.63
C GLU A 226 -4.57 -2.02 -11.75
N GLN A 227 -3.39 -2.52 -11.37
CA GLN A 227 -2.47 -1.83 -10.46
C GLN A 227 -1.73 -0.66 -11.13
N SER A 228 -1.24 -0.82 -12.36
CA SER A 228 -0.44 0.18 -13.05
C SER A 228 -1.29 1.24 -13.76
N GLY A 229 -2.42 0.86 -14.35
CA GLY A 229 -3.31 1.70 -15.14
C GLY A 229 -4.61 2.05 -14.44
N GLY A 230 -4.94 1.38 -13.34
CA GLY A 230 -6.21 1.54 -12.64
C GLY A 230 -7.42 1.06 -13.47
N HIS A 231 -7.21 0.12 -14.39
CA HIS A 231 -8.28 -0.47 -15.20
C HIS A 231 -9.12 -1.42 -14.36
N VAL A 232 -10.44 -1.39 -14.50
CA VAL A 232 -11.35 -2.34 -13.86
C VAL A 232 -11.52 -3.59 -14.72
N PHE A 233 -11.45 -3.41 -16.04
CA PHE A 233 -11.46 -4.50 -17.02
C PHE A 233 -10.51 -4.18 -18.20
N LEU A 234 -10.21 -5.17 -19.00
CA LEU A 234 -9.56 -4.97 -20.29
C LEU A 234 -10.49 -5.46 -21.42
N PRO A 235 -10.51 -4.78 -22.59
CA PRO A 235 -11.14 -5.33 -23.78
C PRO A 235 -10.52 -6.68 -24.17
N ARG A 236 -11.35 -7.68 -24.51
CA ARG A 236 -10.90 -9.04 -24.84
C ARG A 236 -9.75 -9.05 -25.85
N GLU A 237 -9.90 -8.36 -26.97
CA GLU A 237 -8.86 -8.27 -28.00
C GLU A 237 -7.52 -7.74 -27.46
N LYS A 238 -7.58 -6.72 -26.57
CA LYS A 238 -6.37 -6.14 -25.98
C LYS A 238 -5.73 -7.06 -24.96
N LEU A 239 -6.54 -7.74 -24.15
CA LEU A 239 -6.06 -8.72 -23.18
C LEU A 239 -5.33 -9.85 -23.88
N VAL A 240 -5.93 -10.42 -24.92
CA VAL A 240 -5.35 -11.50 -25.71
C VAL A 240 -4.03 -11.06 -26.36
N ALA A 241 -4.03 -9.89 -27.02
CA ALA A 241 -2.83 -9.39 -27.67
C ALA A 241 -1.69 -9.08 -26.68
N ALA A 242 -1.99 -8.47 -25.52
CA ALA A 242 -1.01 -8.17 -24.49
C ALA A 242 -0.43 -9.46 -23.87
N THR A 243 -1.29 -10.43 -23.56
CA THR A 243 -0.86 -11.71 -23.00
C THR A 243 -0.01 -12.50 -24.02
N ALA A 244 -0.39 -12.54 -25.29
CA ALA A 244 0.41 -13.19 -26.33
C ALA A 244 1.79 -12.54 -26.47
N GLN A 245 1.86 -11.20 -26.39
CA GLN A 245 3.12 -10.47 -26.39
C GLN A 245 3.96 -10.75 -25.14
N LEU A 246 3.36 -10.81 -23.95
CA LEU A 246 4.04 -11.12 -22.69
C LEU A 246 4.72 -12.49 -22.74
N LEU A 247 4.01 -13.48 -23.29
CA LEU A 247 4.42 -14.88 -23.28
C LEU A 247 5.25 -15.26 -24.49
N ASP A 248 5.42 -14.35 -25.49
CA ASP A 248 5.98 -14.64 -26.82
C ASP A 248 5.26 -15.87 -27.47
N GLY A 249 3.93 -15.88 -27.36
CA GLY A 249 3.09 -17.01 -27.69
C GLY A 249 1.99 -16.72 -28.72
N ASP A 250 1.22 -17.77 -29.07
CA ASP A 250 0.13 -17.69 -30.03
C ASP A 250 -1.16 -17.16 -29.40
N THR A 251 -1.86 -16.28 -30.11
CA THR A 251 -3.17 -15.75 -29.73
C THR A 251 -4.23 -16.81 -29.54
N ASP A 252 -4.23 -17.88 -30.33
CA ASP A 252 -5.21 -18.96 -30.23
C ASP A 252 -5.10 -19.73 -28.90
N MET A 253 -3.86 -19.90 -28.40
CA MET A 253 -3.63 -20.49 -27.09
C MET A 253 -4.13 -19.60 -25.96
N VAL A 254 -3.94 -18.27 -26.08
CA VAL A 254 -4.42 -17.30 -25.10
C VAL A 254 -5.95 -17.24 -25.10
N GLU A 255 -6.59 -17.25 -26.28
CA GLU A 255 -8.05 -17.28 -26.39
C GLU A 255 -8.63 -18.50 -25.66
N LYS A 256 -8.04 -19.67 -25.88
CA LYS A 256 -8.46 -20.90 -25.21
C LYS A 256 -8.29 -20.83 -23.70
N ALA A 257 -7.14 -20.34 -23.22
CA ALA A 257 -6.89 -20.19 -21.79
C ALA A 257 -7.85 -19.16 -21.14
N LEU A 258 -8.19 -18.10 -21.87
CA LEU A 258 -9.19 -17.12 -21.43
C LEU A 258 -10.58 -17.76 -21.32
N ASP A 259 -10.98 -18.58 -22.30
CA ASP A 259 -12.26 -19.30 -22.27
C ASP A 259 -12.31 -20.29 -21.08
N ASP A 260 -11.23 -21.02 -20.81
CA ASP A 260 -11.11 -21.90 -19.64
C ASP A 260 -11.23 -21.14 -18.32
N LEU A 261 -10.66 -19.92 -18.23
CA LEU A 261 -10.78 -19.04 -17.07
C LEU A 261 -12.19 -18.47 -16.91
N LEU A 262 -12.88 -18.20 -18.01
CA LEU A 262 -14.29 -17.78 -18.03
C LEU A 262 -15.21 -18.91 -17.55
N GLU A 263 -15.03 -20.13 -18.03
CA GLU A 263 -15.81 -21.32 -17.60
C GLU A 263 -15.65 -21.59 -16.09
N ARG A 264 -14.43 -21.47 -15.57
CA ARG A 264 -14.14 -21.60 -14.13
C ARG A 264 -14.58 -20.38 -13.32
N GLY A 265 -14.94 -19.30 -13.99
CA GLY A 265 -15.37 -18.05 -13.39
C GLY A 265 -14.27 -17.29 -12.65
N SER A 266 -13.01 -17.54 -12.92
CA SER A 266 -11.89 -16.74 -12.43
C SER A 266 -11.85 -15.36 -13.11
N VAL A 267 -12.22 -15.31 -14.37
CA VAL A 267 -12.47 -14.12 -15.17
C VAL A 267 -13.95 -14.02 -15.46
N VAL A 268 -14.48 -12.81 -15.55
CA VAL A 268 -15.88 -12.53 -15.93
C VAL A 268 -15.87 -11.68 -17.17
N GLN A 269 -16.61 -12.09 -18.20
CA GLN A 269 -16.80 -11.32 -19.43
C GLN A 269 -18.17 -10.66 -19.43
N GLU A 270 -18.21 -9.39 -19.78
CA GLU A 270 -19.46 -8.63 -19.91
C GLU A 270 -19.37 -7.62 -21.04
N GLN A 271 -20.51 -7.40 -21.73
CA GLN A 271 -20.63 -6.35 -22.73
C GLN A 271 -20.81 -5.00 -22.06
N VAL A 272 -19.78 -4.16 -22.09
CA VAL A 272 -19.81 -2.78 -21.57
C VAL A 272 -19.87 -1.82 -22.74
N ALA A 273 -21.05 -1.23 -22.98
CA ALA A 273 -21.35 -0.48 -24.21
C ALA A 273 -21.06 -1.36 -25.46
N ASN A 274 -20.07 -0.97 -26.26
CA ASN A 274 -19.69 -1.70 -27.48
C ASN A 274 -18.38 -2.49 -27.32
N VAL A 275 -17.99 -2.83 -26.08
CA VAL A 275 -16.72 -3.48 -25.78
C VAL A 275 -16.97 -4.76 -24.98
N GLU A 276 -16.40 -5.87 -25.40
CA GLU A 276 -16.34 -7.08 -24.60
C GLU A 276 -15.25 -6.91 -23.52
N GLY A 277 -15.68 -6.62 -22.29
CA GLY A 277 -14.81 -6.40 -21.15
C GLY A 277 -14.52 -7.67 -20.37
N CYS A 278 -13.24 -8.01 -20.19
CA CYS A 278 -12.78 -9.11 -19.34
C CYS A 278 -12.33 -8.53 -17.99
N TYR A 279 -12.93 -9.02 -16.92
CA TYR A 279 -12.71 -8.56 -15.54
C TYR A 279 -12.07 -9.66 -14.70
N LEU A 280 -11.20 -9.30 -13.77
CA LEU A 280 -11.03 -10.13 -12.59
C LEU A 280 -12.34 -10.20 -11.82
N ARG A 281 -12.70 -11.40 -11.31
CA ARG A 281 -13.98 -11.62 -10.62
C ARG A 281 -14.23 -10.57 -9.52
N ARG A 282 -13.21 -10.28 -8.68
CA ARG A 282 -13.33 -9.29 -7.59
C ARG A 282 -13.67 -7.89 -8.09
N CYS A 283 -13.09 -7.47 -9.22
CA CYS A 283 -13.34 -6.17 -9.81
C CYS A 283 -14.77 -6.06 -10.36
N HIS A 284 -15.25 -7.12 -11.04
CA HIS A 284 -16.62 -7.20 -11.52
C HIS A 284 -17.64 -7.15 -10.38
N GLU A 285 -17.43 -7.95 -9.33
CA GLU A 285 -18.28 -7.97 -8.14
C GLU A 285 -18.29 -6.60 -7.43
N ALA A 286 -17.11 -5.97 -7.30
CA ALA A 286 -17.01 -4.66 -6.66
C ALA A 286 -17.77 -3.58 -7.47
N GLU A 287 -17.60 -3.54 -8.78
CA GLU A 287 -18.27 -2.55 -9.64
C GLU A 287 -19.79 -2.77 -9.67
N THR A 288 -20.23 -4.00 -9.75
CA THR A 288 -21.65 -4.37 -9.71
C THR A 288 -22.28 -4.01 -8.36
N TYR A 289 -21.57 -4.29 -7.27
CA TYR A 289 -22.01 -3.94 -5.92
C TYR A 289 -22.17 -2.42 -5.75
N VAL A 290 -21.13 -1.66 -6.12
CA VAL A 290 -21.17 -0.18 -6.06
C VAL A 290 -22.34 0.37 -6.87
N CYS A 291 -22.56 -0.14 -8.09
CA CYS A 291 -23.69 0.27 -8.93
C CYS A 291 -25.03 0.00 -8.24
N THR A 292 -25.20 -1.20 -7.70
CA THR A 292 -26.44 -1.64 -7.03
C THR A 292 -26.75 -0.78 -5.81
N ARG A 293 -25.74 -0.54 -4.95
CA ARG A 293 -25.90 0.30 -3.75
C ARG A 293 -26.21 1.75 -4.10
N VAL A 294 -25.49 2.33 -5.09
CA VAL A 294 -25.77 3.69 -5.55
C VAL A 294 -27.20 3.80 -6.10
N ARG A 295 -27.67 2.83 -6.90
CA ARG A 295 -29.05 2.82 -7.38
C ARG A 295 -30.07 2.75 -6.26
N ALA A 296 -29.82 1.96 -5.23
CA ALA A 296 -30.69 1.89 -4.05
C ALA A 296 -30.79 3.26 -3.37
N MET A 297 -29.65 3.93 -3.12
CA MET A 297 -29.63 5.27 -2.53
C MET A 297 -30.32 6.33 -3.41
N LEU A 298 -30.27 6.20 -4.74
CA LEU A 298 -30.98 7.11 -5.64
C LEU A 298 -32.50 6.88 -5.68
N ALA A 299 -32.94 5.66 -5.37
CA ALA A 299 -34.37 5.31 -5.32
C ALA A 299 -35.01 5.75 -3.99
N ASP A 300 -34.25 5.69 -2.90
CA ASP A 300 -34.68 6.13 -1.58
C ASP A 300 -34.50 7.65 -1.44
N LYS A 301 -35.60 8.35 -1.18
CA LYS A 301 -35.55 9.80 -0.90
C LYS A 301 -35.87 10.02 0.56
N PRO A 302 -34.94 10.66 1.30
CA PRO A 302 -35.20 11.03 2.67
C PRO A 302 -36.45 11.93 2.79
N ASP A 303 -37.14 11.87 3.94
CA ASP A 303 -38.22 12.78 4.23
C ASP A 303 -37.78 14.24 4.10
N LYS A 304 -38.57 15.03 3.37
CA LYS A 304 -38.26 16.43 3.14
C LYS A 304 -38.25 17.20 4.47
N LEU A 305 -37.13 17.79 4.79
CA LEU A 305 -36.97 18.65 5.96
C LEU A 305 -37.87 19.89 5.82
N ARG A 306 -38.93 19.96 6.63
CA ARG A 306 -39.79 21.14 6.68
C ARG A 306 -39.03 22.33 7.27
N GLY A 307 -38.98 23.45 6.53
CA GLY A 307 -38.33 24.67 7.02
C GLY A 307 -36.81 24.67 6.81
N ALA A 308 -36.22 23.83 5.93
CA ALA A 308 -34.80 23.76 5.63
C ALA A 308 -34.20 25.15 5.37
N LYS A 309 -34.86 26.00 4.57
CA LYS A 309 -34.40 27.36 4.27
C LYS A 309 -34.19 28.21 5.54
N LYS A 310 -35.15 28.15 6.47
CA LYS A 310 -35.07 28.89 7.74
C LYS A 310 -33.88 28.42 8.60
N ILE A 311 -33.66 27.09 8.65
CA ILE A 311 -32.52 26.51 9.37
C ILE A 311 -31.20 26.97 8.75
N ILE A 312 -31.10 27.00 7.42
CA ILE A 312 -29.92 27.49 6.71
C ILE A 312 -29.69 28.97 6.98
N ASP A 313 -30.72 29.82 6.98
CA ASP A 313 -30.60 31.24 7.35
C ASP A 313 -30.13 31.43 8.80
N GLU A 314 -30.51 30.52 9.70
CA GLU A 314 -30.03 30.50 11.08
C GLU A 314 -28.55 30.07 11.18
N ILE A 315 -28.11 29.08 10.35
CA ILE A 315 -26.73 28.65 10.27
C ILE A 315 -25.84 29.79 9.72
N GLU A 316 -26.27 30.44 8.63
CA GLU A 316 -25.55 31.61 8.06
C GLU A 316 -25.34 32.70 9.12
N ARG A 317 -26.39 33.05 9.86
CA ARG A 317 -26.30 34.03 10.94
C ARG A 317 -25.38 33.60 12.07
N ALA A 318 -25.45 32.34 12.46
CA ALA A 318 -24.63 31.80 13.54
C ALA A 318 -23.13 31.72 13.16
N GLN A 319 -22.86 31.45 11.89
CA GLN A 319 -21.48 31.39 11.37
C GLN A 319 -20.95 32.75 10.90
N GLY A 320 -21.79 33.78 10.81
CA GLY A 320 -21.43 35.11 10.33
C GLY A 320 -21.06 35.14 8.86
N ILE A 321 -21.63 34.27 8.04
CA ILE A 321 -21.36 34.12 6.62
C ILE A 321 -22.67 34.14 5.82
N GLU A 322 -22.55 34.46 4.53
CA GLU A 322 -23.60 34.32 3.53
C GLU A 322 -23.12 33.33 2.47
N TYR A 323 -23.89 32.25 2.26
CA TYR A 323 -23.54 31.24 1.26
C TYR A 323 -23.77 31.78 -0.14
N ALA A 324 -22.81 31.55 -1.04
CA ALA A 324 -23.04 31.74 -2.48
C ALA A 324 -24.18 30.79 -2.95
N PRO A 325 -24.89 31.14 -4.05
CA PRO A 325 -26.06 30.37 -4.48
C PRO A 325 -25.83 28.87 -4.61
N LEU A 326 -24.69 28.44 -5.19
CA LEU A 326 -24.33 27.03 -5.33
C LEU A 326 -23.95 26.38 -3.98
N GLN A 327 -23.32 27.11 -3.08
CA GLN A 327 -23.01 26.60 -1.74
C GLN A 327 -24.31 26.36 -0.95
N ARG A 328 -25.24 27.32 -1.01
CA ARG A 328 -26.57 27.17 -0.38
C ARG A 328 -27.34 25.99 -0.98
N GLN A 329 -27.31 25.85 -2.31
CA GLN A 329 -27.90 24.69 -3.00
C GLN A 329 -27.32 23.38 -2.51
N ALA A 330 -26.00 23.28 -2.28
CA ALA A 330 -25.36 22.06 -1.76
C ALA A 330 -25.89 21.72 -0.37
N VAL A 331 -26.03 22.73 0.52
CA VAL A 331 -26.58 22.52 1.86
C VAL A 331 -28.06 22.11 1.80
N GLU A 332 -28.85 22.70 0.90
CA GLU A 332 -30.27 22.34 0.71
C GLU A 332 -30.42 20.89 0.19
N LEU A 333 -29.61 20.51 -0.81
CA LEU A 333 -29.66 19.15 -1.40
C LEU A 333 -29.18 18.08 -0.43
N ALA A 334 -28.24 18.38 0.46
CA ALA A 334 -27.79 17.43 1.48
C ALA A 334 -28.93 16.97 2.42
N ALA A 335 -29.95 17.82 2.64
CA ALA A 335 -31.13 17.45 3.39
C ALA A 335 -32.16 16.62 2.59
N GLN A 336 -32.08 16.65 1.24
CA GLN A 336 -33.12 16.11 0.36
C GLN A 336 -32.72 14.80 -0.34
N GLU A 337 -31.43 14.56 -0.46
CA GLU A 337 -30.88 13.41 -1.18
C GLU A 337 -30.11 12.51 -0.21
N GLU A 338 -30.20 11.19 -0.42
CA GLU A 338 -29.40 10.24 0.34
C GLU A 338 -27.94 10.21 -0.14
N LEU A 339 -27.70 10.45 -1.44
CA LEU A 339 -26.37 10.56 -2.05
C LEU A 339 -26.21 11.91 -2.72
N LEU A 340 -25.24 12.69 -2.28
CA LEU A 340 -24.88 13.99 -2.84
C LEU A 340 -23.40 14.05 -3.21
N ILE A 341 -23.11 14.64 -4.37
CA ILE A 341 -21.75 14.97 -4.77
C ILE A 341 -21.55 16.49 -4.71
N LEU A 342 -20.51 16.92 -4.00
CA LEU A 342 -20.03 18.29 -3.95
C LEU A 342 -18.65 18.36 -4.61
N THR A 343 -18.56 19.06 -5.73
CA THR A 343 -17.31 19.19 -6.48
C THR A 343 -16.93 20.63 -6.75
N GLY A 344 -15.65 20.87 -7.04
CA GLY A 344 -15.12 22.18 -7.39
C GLY A 344 -13.60 22.24 -7.27
N GLY A 345 -13.01 23.19 -7.94
CA GLY A 345 -11.56 23.46 -7.90
C GLY A 345 -11.10 24.15 -6.61
N PRO A 346 -9.82 24.55 -6.55
CA PRO A 346 -9.30 25.33 -5.43
C PRO A 346 -9.99 26.69 -5.32
N GLY A 347 -10.22 27.17 -4.10
CA GLY A 347 -10.80 28.50 -3.85
C GLY A 347 -12.30 28.63 -4.10
N THR A 348 -13.02 27.55 -4.44
CA THR A 348 -14.47 27.57 -4.70
C THR A 348 -15.34 27.42 -3.45
N GLY A 349 -14.73 27.23 -2.27
CA GLY A 349 -15.42 27.17 -1.00
C GLY A 349 -16.08 25.84 -0.65
N LYS A 350 -15.55 24.71 -1.16
CA LYS A 350 -15.99 23.35 -0.77
C LYS A 350 -16.06 23.19 0.75
N THR A 351 -15.01 23.58 1.45
CA THR A 351 -14.93 23.46 2.92
C THR A 351 -16.02 24.24 3.64
N THR A 352 -16.35 25.44 3.15
CA THR A 352 -17.46 26.25 3.70
C THR A 352 -18.79 25.54 3.55
N SER A 353 -19.04 24.95 2.37
CA SER A 353 -20.24 24.15 2.11
C SER A 353 -20.30 22.91 3.02
N VAL A 354 -19.17 22.19 3.19
CA VAL A 354 -19.11 21.02 4.09
C VAL A 354 -19.45 21.41 5.54
N ARG A 355 -18.88 22.53 6.05
CA ARG A 355 -19.25 23.04 7.38
C ARG A 355 -20.74 23.36 7.49
N GLY A 356 -21.33 23.91 6.44
CA GLY A 356 -22.78 24.17 6.35
C GLY A 356 -23.60 22.89 6.41
N ILE A 357 -23.17 21.85 5.67
CA ILE A 357 -23.83 20.53 5.65
C ILE A 357 -23.73 19.86 7.03
N VAL A 358 -22.56 19.88 7.66
CA VAL A 358 -22.36 19.34 9.03
C VAL A 358 -23.30 20.05 10.01
N ALA A 359 -23.32 21.39 10.01
CA ALA A 359 -24.17 22.18 10.90
C ALA A 359 -25.67 21.90 10.63
N LEU A 360 -26.07 21.69 9.38
CA LEU A 360 -27.44 21.31 9.03
C LEU A 360 -27.80 19.93 9.60
N PHE A 361 -26.95 18.94 9.38
CA PHE A 361 -27.20 17.58 9.88
C PHE A 361 -27.26 17.52 11.41
N GLU A 362 -26.38 18.25 12.11
CA GLU A 362 -26.44 18.38 13.57
C GLU A 362 -27.75 19.03 14.06
N ARG A 363 -28.23 20.08 13.35
CA ARG A 363 -29.54 20.70 13.64
C ARG A 363 -30.70 19.77 13.37
N MET A 364 -30.53 18.80 12.48
CA MET A 364 -31.49 17.71 12.22
C MET A 364 -31.41 16.61 13.28
N GLY A 365 -30.45 16.64 14.19
CA GLY A 365 -30.23 15.59 15.20
C GLY A 365 -29.60 14.32 14.61
N LEU A 366 -28.89 14.42 13.50
CA LEU A 366 -28.25 13.30 12.84
C LEU A 366 -26.82 13.09 13.38
N ASP A 367 -26.45 11.84 13.60
CA ASP A 367 -25.07 11.45 13.88
C ASP A 367 -24.24 11.47 12.59
N VAL A 368 -23.25 12.37 12.55
CA VAL A 368 -22.41 12.62 11.37
C VAL A 368 -21.00 12.11 11.60
N LEU A 369 -20.52 11.27 10.72
CA LEU A 369 -19.11 10.85 10.63
C LEU A 369 -18.41 11.57 9.49
N LEU A 370 -17.17 12.03 9.76
CA LEU A 370 -16.31 12.67 8.80
C LEU A 370 -15.14 11.75 8.49
N CYS A 371 -14.85 11.55 7.20
CA CYS A 371 -13.72 10.73 6.80
C CYS A 371 -13.07 11.21 5.50
N ALA A 372 -11.83 10.74 5.28
CA ALA A 372 -11.07 10.98 4.08
C ALA A 372 -10.16 9.78 3.76
N PRO A 373 -9.65 9.62 2.53
CA PRO A 373 -8.78 8.50 2.19
C PRO A 373 -7.39 8.57 2.86
N THR A 374 -6.94 9.76 3.25
CA THR A 374 -5.62 9.96 3.89
C THR A 374 -5.73 10.59 5.27
N GLY A 375 -4.76 10.29 6.16
CA GLY A 375 -4.72 10.86 7.52
C GLY A 375 -4.66 12.37 7.53
N ARG A 376 -3.90 12.99 6.63
CA ARG A 376 -3.78 14.45 6.52
C ARG A 376 -5.08 15.12 6.08
N ALA A 377 -5.75 14.54 5.08
CA ALA A 377 -7.05 15.08 4.63
C ALA A 377 -8.09 14.96 5.76
N ALA A 378 -8.12 13.83 6.48
CA ALA A 378 -9.01 13.62 7.61
C ALA A 378 -8.72 14.63 8.73
N LYS A 379 -7.45 14.79 9.15
CA LYS A 379 -7.05 15.79 10.16
C LYS A 379 -7.50 17.20 9.79
N ARG A 380 -7.20 17.61 8.55
CA ARG A 380 -7.61 18.92 8.04
C ARG A 380 -9.14 19.11 8.06
N MET A 381 -9.87 18.10 7.59
CA MET A 381 -11.33 18.13 7.60
C MET A 381 -11.87 18.30 9.05
N GLY A 382 -11.28 17.56 9.98
CA GLY A 382 -11.63 17.65 11.40
C GLY A 382 -11.39 19.04 12.00
N GLU A 383 -10.21 19.61 11.76
CA GLU A 383 -9.85 20.98 12.20
C GLU A 383 -10.80 22.04 11.64
N LEU A 384 -11.16 21.93 10.36
CA LEU A 384 -12.03 22.89 9.69
C LEU A 384 -13.50 22.78 10.09
N CYS A 385 -13.97 21.57 10.39
CA CYS A 385 -15.35 21.31 10.80
C CYS A 385 -15.55 21.34 12.33
N GLY A 386 -14.43 21.38 13.12
CA GLY A 386 -14.49 21.33 14.58
C GLY A 386 -15.01 19.99 15.12
N LYS A 387 -14.83 18.90 14.38
CA LYS A 387 -15.33 17.55 14.69
C LYS A 387 -14.28 16.51 14.35
N GLU A 388 -14.23 15.43 15.12
CA GLU A 388 -13.29 14.36 14.82
C GLU A 388 -13.54 13.77 13.42
N ALA A 389 -12.45 13.59 12.66
CA ALA A 389 -12.47 12.93 11.36
C ALA A 389 -11.38 11.86 11.31
N GLN A 390 -11.67 10.76 10.61
CA GLN A 390 -10.78 9.60 10.52
C GLN A 390 -10.50 9.24 9.07
N THR A 391 -9.48 8.38 8.84
CA THR A 391 -9.34 7.77 7.52
C THR A 391 -10.48 6.78 7.28
N ILE A 392 -10.89 6.61 6.01
CA ILE A 392 -11.90 5.60 5.66
C ILE A 392 -11.50 4.21 6.19
N HIS A 393 -10.22 3.85 6.05
CA HIS A 393 -9.70 2.57 6.54
C HIS A 393 -9.89 2.39 8.05
N ARG A 394 -9.56 3.43 8.84
CA ARG A 394 -9.76 3.40 10.29
C ARG A 394 -11.24 3.37 10.68
N LEU A 395 -12.06 4.14 9.98
CA LEU A 395 -13.50 4.17 10.18
C LEU A 395 -14.14 2.80 9.97
N LEU A 396 -13.65 2.07 8.97
CA LEU A 396 -14.12 0.72 8.63
C LEU A 396 -13.49 -0.39 9.51
N GLY A 397 -12.55 -0.05 10.40
CA GLY A 397 -11.86 -1.03 11.24
C GLY A 397 -11.04 -2.01 10.39
N MET A 398 -10.17 -1.47 9.54
CA MET A 398 -9.28 -2.28 8.72
C MET A 398 -8.36 -3.11 9.61
N SER A 399 -8.28 -4.40 9.34
CA SER A 399 -7.35 -5.33 9.96
C SER A 399 -6.74 -6.26 8.90
N TRP A 400 -5.52 -6.71 9.17
CA TRP A 400 -4.86 -7.71 8.35
C TRP A 400 -5.30 -9.10 8.82
N ASN A 401 -5.88 -9.89 7.93
CA ASN A 401 -6.20 -11.28 8.22
C ASN A 401 -4.98 -12.16 7.88
N GLU A 402 -4.23 -12.53 8.91
CA GLU A 402 -3.04 -13.38 8.76
C GLU A 402 -3.35 -14.76 8.16
N GLN A 403 -4.57 -15.29 8.36
CA GLN A 403 -4.96 -16.60 7.85
C GLN A 403 -5.22 -16.58 6.34
N MET A 404 -5.74 -15.47 5.81
CA MET A 404 -6.08 -15.34 4.40
C MET A 404 -5.04 -14.52 3.61
N GLY A 405 -4.14 -13.81 4.29
CA GLY A 405 -3.18 -12.89 3.67
C GLY A 405 -3.86 -11.69 2.98
N ASP A 406 -5.02 -11.26 3.50
CA ASP A 406 -5.86 -10.26 2.87
C ASP A 406 -6.34 -9.19 3.88
N VAL A 407 -6.68 -8.03 3.35
CA VAL A 407 -7.26 -6.94 4.14
C VAL A 407 -8.73 -7.20 4.38
N THR A 408 -9.15 -7.15 5.64
CA THR A 408 -10.54 -7.26 6.04
C THR A 408 -11.00 -6.00 6.77
N PHE A 409 -12.30 -5.73 6.68
CA PHE A 409 -12.95 -4.63 7.37
C PHE A 409 -13.96 -5.15 8.38
N THR A 410 -13.85 -4.70 9.63
CA THR A 410 -14.81 -5.07 10.70
C THR A 410 -16.19 -4.49 10.39
N LYS A 411 -16.23 -3.23 9.91
CA LYS A 411 -17.49 -2.59 9.52
C LYS A 411 -17.87 -3.00 8.10
N ASN A 412 -19.05 -3.62 7.98
CA ASN A 412 -19.57 -4.18 6.75
C ASN A 412 -21.11 -4.34 6.86
N GLU A 413 -21.76 -5.04 5.94
CA GLU A 413 -23.21 -5.25 5.97
C GLU A 413 -23.75 -5.92 7.24
N LYS A 414 -22.93 -6.77 7.90
CA LYS A 414 -23.31 -7.48 9.14
C LYS A 414 -23.10 -6.60 10.37
N GLU A 415 -22.12 -5.74 10.33
CA GLU A 415 -21.78 -4.80 11.40
C GLU A 415 -21.59 -3.39 10.82
N PRO A 416 -22.66 -2.70 10.46
CA PRO A 416 -22.60 -1.40 9.82
C PRO A 416 -22.13 -0.29 10.76
N LEU A 417 -21.78 0.85 10.17
CA LEU A 417 -21.49 2.07 10.90
C LEU A 417 -22.74 2.58 11.63
N GLU A 418 -22.56 3.02 12.86
CA GLU A 418 -23.62 3.66 13.65
C GLU A 418 -23.66 5.17 13.35
N ALA A 419 -24.09 5.53 12.14
CA ALA A 419 -24.18 6.90 11.69
C ALA A 419 -25.40 7.11 10.82
N ASP A 420 -25.96 8.34 10.88
CA ASP A 420 -27.07 8.78 10.02
C ASP A 420 -26.56 9.47 8.76
N ALA A 421 -25.35 10.01 8.81
CA ALA A 421 -24.69 10.64 7.68
C ALA A 421 -23.18 10.41 7.70
N VAL A 422 -22.59 10.19 6.52
CA VAL A 422 -21.15 10.09 6.31
C VAL A 422 -20.75 11.12 5.26
N ILE A 423 -19.73 11.92 5.56
CA ILE A 423 -19.15 12.88 4.64
C ILE A 423 -17.73 12.47 4.33
N VAL A 424 -17.43 12.26 3.06
CA VAL A 424 -16.11 11.83 2.55
C VAL A 424 -15.47 12.97 1.80
N ASP A 425 -14.34 13.47 2.28
CA ASP A 425 -13.53 14.45 1.55
C ASP A 425 -12.44 13.77 0.70
N GLU A 426 -11.88 14.48 -0.27
CA GLU A 426 -10.88 13.97 -1.24
C GLU A 426 -11.33 12.66 -1.92
N THR A 427 -12.62 12.54 -2.25
CA THR A 427 -13.20 11.32 -2.84
C THR A 427 -12.57 10.94 -4.18
N SER A 428 -11.90 11.86 -4.89
CA SER A 428 -11.13 11.56 -6.10
C SER A 428 -10.05 10.49 -5.91
N MET A 429 -9.57 10.31 -4.67
CA MET A 429 -8.57 9.31 -4.29
C MET A 429 -9.17 7.95 -3.90
N VAL A 430 -10.49 7.83 -3.79
CA VAL A 430 -11.18 6.59 -3.40
C VAL A 430 -11.32 5.68 -4.62
N ASP A 431 -10.72 4.51 -4.57
CA ASP A 431 -10.82 3.48 -5.61
C ASP A 431 -12.10 2.63 -5.48
N LEU A 432 -12.27 1.71 -6.41
CA LEU A 432 -13.46 0.86 -6.47
C LEU A 432 -13.59 -0.07 -5.26
N ALA A 433 -12.49 -0.65 -4.78
CA ALA A 433 -12.49 -1.57 -3.66
C ALA A 433 -12.84 -0.86 -2.35
N LEU A 434 -12.24 0.31 -2.12
CA LEU A 434 -12.51 1.12 -0.92
C LEU A 434 -13.93 1.70 -0.94
N MET A 435 -14.44 2.11 -2.12
CA MET A 435 -15.84 2.55 -2.26
C MET A 435 -16.82 1.40 -1.99
N ARG A 436 -16.54 0.19 -2.49
CA ARG A 436 -17.33 -1.01 -2.17
C ARG A 436 -17.39 -1.24 -0.66
N ALA A 437 -16.23 -1.22 0.01
CA ALA A 437 -16.13 -1.43 1.45
C ALA A 437 -16.91 -0.36 2.25
N LEU A 438 -16.78 0.91 1.86
CA LEU A 438 -17.52 2.01 2.47
C LEU A 438 -19.03 1.83 2.32
N LEU A 439 -19.52 1.58 1.10
CA LEU A 439 -20.93 1.40 0.83
C LEU A 439 -21.51 0.16 1.53
N ALA A 440 -20.71 -0.90 1.71
CA ALA A 440 -21.11 -2.09 2.46
C ALA A 440 -21.29 -1.80 3.96
N ALA A 441 -20.57 -0.85 4.50
CA ALA A 441 -20.67 -0.45 5.91
C ALA A 441 -21.79 0.57 6.18
N LEU A 442 -22.44 1.14 5.16
CA LEU A 442 -23.53 2.09 5.35
C LEU A 442 -24.86 1.39 5.56
N ARG A 443 -25.60 1.79 6.60
CA ARG A 443 -26.99 1.36 6.82
C ARG A 443 -27.91 1.90 5.71
N PRO A 444 -29.01 1.21 5.37
CA PRO A 444 -30.06 1.81 4.56
C PRO A 444 -30.56 3.12 5.17
N GLY A 445 -30.75 4.16 4.35
CA GLY A 445 -31.15 5.50 4.80
C GLY A 445 -30.01 6.37 5.36
N CYS A 446 -28.77 5.86 5.45
CA CYS A 446 -27.61 6.68 5.82
C CYS A 446 -27.24 7.61 4.67
N ARG A 447 -27.22 8.92 4.93
CA ARG A 447 -26.82 9.91 3.92
C ARG A 447 -25.32 9.86 3.63
N LEU A 448 -24.96 9.95 2.36
CA LEU A 448 -23.57 9.97 1.91
C LEU A 448 -23.29 11.25 1.11
N VAL A 449 -22.36 12.05 1.59
CA VAL A 449 -21.86 13.24 0.87
C VAL A 449 -20.44 13.00 0.40
N LEU A 450 -20.25 12.96 -0.91
CA LEU A 450 -18.95 12.77 -1.55
C LEU A 450 -18.39 14.12 -1.97
N VAL A 451 -17.26 14.52 -1.39
CA VAL A 451 -16.61 15.80 -1.67
C VAL A 451 -15.28 15.56 -2.38
N GLY A 452 -15.00 16.30 -3.43
CA GLY A 452 -13.74 16.10 -4.16
C GLY A 452 -13.57 17.03 -5.35
N ASP A 453 -12.48 16.81 -6.06
CA ASP A 453 -12.12 17.54 -7.27
C ASP A 453 -11.83 16.52 -8.39
N PRO A 454 -12.70 16.41 -9.42
CA PRO A 454 -12.56 15.42 -10.49
C PRO A 454 -11.40 15.72 -11.45
N ASP A 455 -10.81 16.91 -11.37
CA ASP A 455 -9.71 17.35 -12.23
C ASP A 455 -8.34 17.05 -11.61
N GLN A 456 -8.30 16.71 -10.32
CA GLN A 456 -7.12 16.15 -9.68
C GLN A 456 -6.84 14.73 -10.17
N LEU A 457 -5.66 14.20 -9.78
CA LEU A 457 -5.29 12.82 -10.08
C LEU A 457 -6.32 11.85 -9.50
N PRO A 458 -6.72 10.83 -10.26
CA PRO A 458 -7.62 9.78 -9.75
C PRO A 458 -6.93 8.91 -8.69
N SER A 459 -7.69 8.00 -8.07
CA SER A 459 -7.18 6.96 -7.16
C SER A 459 -5.99 6.20 -7.76
N VAL A 460 -5.12 5.66 -6.91
CA VAL A 460 -4.05 4.74 -7.38
C VAL A 460 -4.65 3.41 -7.80
N GLY A 461 -5.59 2.86 -7.02
CA GLY A 461 -6.30 1.62 -7.32
C GLY A 461 -7.30 1.72 -8.47
N ALA A 462 -7.95 0.60 -8.78
CA ALA A 462 -8.83 0.44 -9.93
C ALA A 462 -10.06 1.34 -9.91
N GLY A 463 -10.46 1.79 -11.08
CA GLY A 463 -11.65 2.62 -11.31
C GLY A 463 -11.39 4.11 -11.16
N ASN A 464 -12.38 4.89 -11.56
CA ASN A 464 -12.48 6.32 -11.32
C ASN A 464 -13.88 6.63 -10.82
N VAL A 465 -14.19 6.06 -9.63
CA VAL A 465 -15.56 6.02 -9.10
C VAL A 465 -16.17 7.42 -9.02
N PHE A 466 -15.45 8.38 -8.44
CA PHE A 466 -15.93 9.75 -8.30
C PHE A 466 -16.24 10.40 -9.64
N GLY A 467 -15.32 10.27 -10.62
CA GLY A 467 -15.53 10.78 -11.97
C GLY A 467 -16.65 10.06 -12.72
N ASP A 468 -16.82 8.74 -12.51
CA ASP A 468 -17.86 7.97 -13.17
C ASP A 468 -19.25 8.29 -12.60
N LEU A 469 -19.37 8.51 -11.30
CA LEU A 469 -20.60 8.96 -10.65
C LEU A 469 -21.03 10.33 -11.19
N ILE A 470 -20.11 11.29 -11.29
CA ILE A 470 -20.40 12.63 -11.85
C ILE A 470 -20.84 12.52 -13.32
N ARG A 471 -20.06 11.78 -14.15
CA ARG A 471 -20.34 11.61 -15.58
C ARG A 471 -21.57 10.77 -15.88
N SER A 472 -22.08 10.02 -14.91
CA SER A 472 -23.34 9.28 -15.05
C SER A 472 -24.55 10.22 -15.14
N GLU A 473 -24.42 11.43 -14.60
CA GLU A 473 -25.51 12.43 -14.47
C GLU A 473 -26.73 11.91 -13.71
N ARG A 474 -26.56 10.81 -12.95
CA ARG A 474 -27.65 10.20 -12.15
C ARG A 474 -27.64 10.67 -10.71
N VAL A 475 -26.48 11.04 -10.18
CA VAL A 475 -26.28 11.46 -8.80
C VAL A 475 -26.45 12.98 -8.70
N ALA A 476 -27.19 13.44 -7.70
CA ALA A 476 -27.30 14.86 -7.39
C ALA A 476 -25.89 15.46 -7.20
N THR A 477 -25.52 16.38 -8.05
CA THR A 477 -24.17 16.94 -8.08
C THR A 477 -24.21 18.46 -8.06
N VAL A 478 -23.51 19.07 -7.11
CA VAL A 478 -23.29 20.51 -7.07
C VAL A 478 -21.82 20.79 -7.43
N ALA A 479 -21.62 21.44 -8.57
CA ALA A 479 -20.31 21.86 -9.03
C ALA A 479 -20.10 23.33 -8.70
N LEU A 480 -19.28 23.62 -7.68
CA LEU A 480 -18.91 24.98 -7.30
C LEU A 480 -17.95 25.54 -8.35
N LYS A 481 -18.41 26.55 -9.09
CA LYS A 481 -17.65 27.18 -10.19
C LYS A 481 -17.17 28.58 -9.82
N ASP A 482 -17.85 29.23 -8.87
CA ASP A 482 -17.56 30.61 -8.50
C ASP A 482 -16.27 30.63 -7.64
N ILE A 483 -15.29 31.42 -8.12
CA ILE A 483 -14.06 31.69 -7.38
C ILE A 483 -14.34 32.88 -6.48
N PHE A 484 -14.07 32.76 -5.18
CA PHE A 484 -14.25 33.89 -4.29
C PHE A 484 -13.24 35.00 -4.57
N ARG A 485 -13.68 36.28 -4.42
CA ARG A 485 -12.91 37.46 -4.74
C ARG A 485 -11.47 37.45 -4.17
N GLN A 486 -11.26 36.93 -3.00
CA GLN A 486 -9.91 36.75 -2.43
C GLN A 486 -9.07 35.72 -3.20
N ALA A 487 -9.70 34.64 -3.67
CA ALA A 487 -9.04 33.61 -4.45
C ALA A 487 -8.80 34.03 -5.92
N GLU A 488 -9.62 34.94 -6.48
CA GLU A 488 -9.39 35.51 -7.82
C GLU A 488 -8.09 36.30 -7.91
N GLN A 489 -7.65 36.91 -6.81
CA GLN A 489 -6.39 37.65 -6.77
C GLN A 489 -5.16 36.72 -6.75
N SER A 490 -5.32 35.47 -6.35
CA SER A 490 -4.25 34.47 -6.31
C SER A 490 -3.87 34.02 -7.73
N ALA A 491 -2.61 34.18 -8.10
CA ALA A 491 -2.08 33.69 -9.36
C ALA A 491 -1.99 32.14 -9.36
N ILE A 492 -1.86 31.51 -8.20
CA ILE A 492 -1.93 30.03 -8.04
C ILE A 492 -3.30 29.54 -8.50
N VAL A 493 -4.39 30.14 -8.00
CA VAL A 493 -5.76 29.73 -8.34
C VAL A 493 -6.05 29.98 -9.82
N ARG A 494 -5.70 31.16 -10.35
CA ARG A 494 -5.85 31.45 -11.79
C ARG A 494 -5.07 30.46 -12.66
N SER A 495 -3.81 30.14 -12.26
CA SER A 495 -2.98 29.19 -12.98
C SER A 495 -3.58 27.77 -12.97
N ALA A 496 -4.17 27.34 -11.86
CA ALA A 496 -4.88 26.07 -11.79
C ALA A 496 -6.05 26.01 -12.77
N HIS A 497 -6.85 27.07 -12.86
CA HIS A 497 -7.97 27.15 -13.82
C HIS A 497 -7.49 27.15 -15.28
N LEU A 498 -6.45 27.94 -15.61
CA LEU A 498 -5.86 27.94 -16.94
C LEU A 498 -5.37 26.54 -17.34
N VAL A 499 -4.68 25.86 -16.44
CA VAL A 499 -4.21 24.48 -16.68
C VAL A 499 -5.39 23.53 -16.88
N ASN A 500 -6.45 23.68 -16.12
CA ASN A 500 -7.65 22.84 -16.28
C ASN A 500 -8.33 23.05 -17.63
N GLU A 501 -8.30 24.28 -18.17
CA GLU A 501 -8.75 24.61 -19.51
C GLU A 501 -7.79 24.17 -20.64
N GLY A 502 -6.64 23.57 -20.31
CA GLY A 502 -5.62 23.16 -21.27
C GLY A 502 -4.67 24.27 -21.71
N ARG A 503 -4.64 25.36 -20.98
CA ARG A 503 -3.82 26.55 -21.23
C ARG A 503 -2.63 26.60 -20.31
N LEU A 504 -1.52 27.18 -20.78
CA LEU A 504 -0.37 27.45 -19.90
C LEU A 504 -0.73 28.50 -18.85
N PRO A 505 -0.22 28.37 -17.61
CA PRO A 505 -0.28 29.46 -16.65
C PRO A 505 0.49 30.70 -17.14
N GLU A 506 0.22 31.85 -16.54
CA GLU A 506 0.97 33.09 -16.80
C GLU A 506 2.40 32.94 -16.25
N LEU A 507 3.40 32.67 -17.12
CA LEU A 507 4.78 32.43 -16.73
C LEU A 507 5.58 33.72 -16.45
N GLN A 508 4.91 34.88 -16.44
CA GLN A 508 5.55 36.18 -16.15
C GLN A 508 5.59 36.43 -14.64
N ASN A 509 6.80 36.65 -14.13
CA ASN A 509 7.01 36.92 -12.72
C ASN A 509 6.67 38.36 -12.37
N THR A 510 5.82 38.56 -11.37
CA THR A 510 5.53 39.90 -10.79
C THR A 510 5.89 39.91 -9.31
N ALA A 511 6.38 41.04 -8.80
CA ALA A 511 6.93 41.11 -7.43
C ALA A 511 5.94 40.79 -6.32
N ALA A 512 4.64 41.00 -6.55
CA ALA A 512 3.59 40.76 -5.56
C ALA A 512 2.80 39.46 -5.82
N SER A 513 3.34 38.57 -6.67
CA SER A 513 2.67 37.30 -7.02
C SER A 513 2.94 36.23 -5.97
N ASP A 514 1.96 35.33 -5.80
CA ASP A 514 2.08 34.06 -5.09
C ASP A 514 2.54 32.92 -6.01
N PHE A 515 2.80 33.20 -7.29
CA PHE A 515 3.22 32.27 -8.32
C PHE A 515 4.45 32.79 -9.07
N PHE A 516 5.46 31.92 -9.24
CA PHE A 516 6.69 32.23 -9.97
C PHE A 516 7.09 31.09 -10.90
N PHE A 517 7.69 31.46 -12.04
CA PHE A 517 8.32 30.51 -12.95
C PHE A 517 9.82 30.82 -13.10
N LEU A 518 10.66 29.83 -12.93
CA LEU A 518 12.09 29.91 -13.09
C LEU A 518 12.55 28.94 -14.20
N PRO A 519 12.83 29.44 -15.42
CA PRO A 519 13.24 28.59 -16.53
C PRO A 519 14.61 27.97 -16.27
N ARG A 520 14.67 26.63 -16.26
CA ARG A 520 15.89 25.83 -16.09
C ARG A 520 15.77 24.57 -16.94
N ARG A 521 16.51 24.51 -18.06
CA ARG A 521 16.52 23.34 -18.96
C ARG A 521 17.59 22.32 -18.64
N ASP A 522 18.68 22.76 -18.02
CA ASP A 522 19.75 21.89 -17.57
C ASP A 522 19.43 21.29 -16.21
N SER A 523 19.57 19.97 -16.08
CA SER A 523 19.16 19.21 -14.88
C SER A 523 19.99 19.60 -13.64
N VAL A 524 21.29 19.85 -13.81
CA VAL A 524 22.19 20.22 -12.70
C VAL A 524 21.79 21.61 -12.17
N ARG A 525 21.67 22.59 -13.08
CA ARG A 525 21.25 23.94 -12.70
C ARG A 525 19.84 23.98 -12.12
N LEU A 526 18.98 23.07 -12.55
CA LEU A 526 17.64 22.94 -12.00
C LEU A 526 17.69 22.50 -10.54
N VAL A 527 18.43 21.40 -10.26
CA VAL A 527 18.63 20.88 -8.89
C VAL A 527 19.28 21.94 -8.00
N ASP A 528 20.34 22.62 -8.47
CA ASP A 528 21.01 23.69 -7.72
C ASP A 528 20.03 24.83 -7.38
N THR A 529 19.18 25.21 -8.35
CA THR A 529 18.15 26.26 -8.12
C THR A 529 17.14 25.80 -7.05
N VAL A 530 16.68 24.56 -7.08
CA VAL A 530 15.76 24.00 -6.07
C VAL A 530 16.42 24.01 -4.68
N VAL A 531 17.67 23.57 -4.59
CA VAL A 531 18.46 23.59 -3.35
C VAL A 531 18.62 25.02 -2.82
N GLU A 532 18.98 25.98 -3.68
CA GLU A 532 19.14 27.39 -3.30
C GLU A 532 17.81 27.99 -2.79
N LEU A 533 16.70 27.69 -3.45
CA LEU A 533 15.38 28.11 -3.02
C LEU A 533 15.04 27.60 -1.62
N CYS A 534 15.26 26.31 -1.34
CA CYS A 534 14.94 25.69 -0.06
C CYS A 534 15.88 26.16 1.07
N ARG A 535 17.20 26.32 0.76
CA ARG A 535 18.22 26.59 1.77
C ARG A 535 18.29 28.07 2.17
N THR A 536 18.21 28.98 1.20
CA THR A 536 18.53 30.39 1.40
C THR A 536 17.40 31.35 0.96
N ARG A 537 16.95 31.23 -0.30
CA ARG A 537 16.07 32.26 -0.87
C ARG A 537 14.73 32.37 -0.18
N LEU A 538 14.01 31.29 0.01
CA LEU A 538 12.69 31.33 0.65
C LEU A 538 12.78 31.59 2.15
N PRO A 539 13.70 30.95 2.91
CA PRO A 539 13.86 31.30 4.33
C PRO A 539 14.28 32.73 4.59
N GLU A 540 15.27 33.25 3.85
CA GLU A 540 15.84 34.58 4.13
C GLU A 540 15.01 35.73 3.52
N LYS A 541 14.44 35.55 2.33
CA LYS A 541 13.76 36.64 1.59
C LYS A 541 12.27 36.66 1.78
N MET A 542 11.64 35.50 2.01
CA MET A 542 10.20 35.36 2.13
C MET A 542 9.74 34.86 3.50
N HIS A 543 10.68 34.62 4.40
CA HIS A 543 10.41 34.12 5.77
C HIS A 543 9.58 32.82 5.77
N ILE A 544 9.82 31.96 4.77
CA ILE A 544 9.21 30.62 4.68
C ILE A 544 10.28 29.60 5.08
N PRO A 545 10.20 29.02 6.28
CA PRO A 545 11.20 28.07 6.75
C PRO A 545 11.23 26.81 5.88
N ALA A 546 12.38 26.16 5.78
CA ALA A 546 12.61 25.00 4.89
C ALA A 546 11.63 23.84 5.16
N GLU A 547 11.22 23.63 6.40
CA GLU A 547 10.23 22.62 6.79
C GLU A 547 8.81 22.90 6.23
N SER A 548 8.50 24.15 5.90
CA SER A 548 7.21 24.55 5.28
C SER A 548 7.22 24.50 3.76
N ILE A 549 8.36 24.12 3.16
CA ILE A 549 8.54 24.02 1.72
C ILE A 549 8.44 22.54 1.32
N GLN A 550 7.66 22.25 0.28
CA GLN A 550 7.62 20.93 -0.31
C GLN A 550 8.07 20.97 -1.77
N VAL A 551 9.07 20.16 -2.08
CA VAL A 551 9.49 19.94 -3.48
C VAL A 551 8.68 18.79 -4.06
N LEU A 552 8.07 19.04 -5.23
CA LEU A 552 7.26 18.06 -5.96
C LEU A 552 7.87 17.80 -7.34
N THR A 553 7.84 16.55 -7.79
CA THR A 553 8.23 16.14 -9.14
C THR A 553 7.29 15.06 -9.67
N ALA A 554 7.24 14.88 -10.98
CA ALA A 554 6.42 13.85 -11.59
C ALA A 554 7.02 12.44 -11.47
N THR A 555 8.35 12.30 -11.31
CA THR A 555 9.07 11.02 -11.41
C THR A 555 9.91 10.69 -10.18
N ARG A 556 10.16 9.38 -9.96
CA ARG A 556 11.08 8.89 -8.91
C ARG A 556 12.52 8.78 -9.42
N LYS A 557 12.70 8.40 -10.70
CA LYS A 557 14.00 8.09 -11.32
C LYS A 557 14.52 9.28 -12.13
N GLY A 558 15.81 9.25 -12.42
CA GLY A 558 16.52 10.28 -13.20
C GLY A 558 17.03 11.44 -12.35
N ASP A 559 17.78 12.36 -12.97
CA ASP A 559 18.49 13.47 -12.31
C ASP A 559 17.56 14.46 -11.59
N THR A 560 16.33 14.59 -12.04
CA THR A 560 15.28 15.45 -11.47
C THR A 560 14.19 14.67 -10.74
N GLY A 561 14.39 13.37 -10.53
CA GLY A 561 13.50 12.51 -9.79
C GLY A 561 13.66 12.67 -8.27
N THR A 562 12.72 12.12 -7.49
CA THR A 562 12.73 12.24 -6.02
C THR A 562 14.02 11.73 -5.40
N ALA A 563 14.60 10.64 -5.93
CA ALA A 563 15.83 10.06 -5.38
C ALA A 563 17.03 11.02 -5.49
N ALA A 564 17.21 11.69 -6.63
CA ALA A 564 18.29 12.66 -6.84
C ALA A 564 18.04 13.95 -6.04
N LEU A 565 16.82 14.47 -6.08
CA LEU A 565 16.43 15.67 -5.34
C LEU A 565 16.57 15.48 -3.82
N ASN A 566 16.14 14.33 -3.27
CA ASN A 566 16.28 14.04 -1.84
C ASN A 566 17.73 14.00 -1.40
N ARG A 567 18.62 13.38 -2.17
CA ARG A 567 20.08 13.38 -1.87
C ARG A 567 20.66 14.79 -1.87
N ALA A 568 20.34 15.60 -2.87
CA ALA A 568 20.83 16.97 -2.96
C ALA A 568 20.29 17.86 -1.82
N LEU A 569 19.00 17.75 -1.52
CA LEU A 569 18.35 18.50 -0.45
C LEU A 569 18.84 18.06 0.93
N GLN A 570 18.99 16.76 1.19
CA GLN A 570 19.58 16.26 2.44
C GLN A 570 21.00 16.81 2.66
N ALA A 571 21.86 16.73 1.63
CA ALA A 571 23.22 17.24 1.71
C ALA A 571 23.27 18.76 2.01
N ALA A 572 22.29 19.53 1.52
CA ALA A 572 22.24 20.97 1.69
C ALA A 572 21.55 21.42 2.99
N LEU A 573 20.46 20.74 3.39
CA LEU A 573 19.63 21.14 4.53
C LEU A 573 19.98 20.41 5.83
N ASN A 574 20.47 19.16 5.71
CA ASN A 574 20.87 18.33 6.83
C ASN A 574 22.21 17.61 6.51
N PRO A 575 23.32 18.37 6.37
CA PRO A 575 24.63 17.79 6.02
C PRO A 575 25.15 16.86 7.12
N ALA A 576 25.95 15.87 6.73
CA ALA A 576 26.72 15.05 7.67
C ALA A 576 27.60 15.93 8.58
N GLY A 577 27.66 15.64 9.87
CA GLY A 577 28.43 16.43 10.82
C GLY A 577 28.66 15.73 12.14
N ALA A 578 29.69 16.21 12.88
CA ALA A 578 29.98 15.71 14.22
C ALA A 578 28.78 15.94 15.16
N GLY A 579 28.29 14.87 15.78
CA GLY A 579 27.19 14.91 16.74
C GLY A 579 25.82 14.48 16.17
N ARG A 580 25.72 14.18 14.88
CA ARG A 580 24.50 13.58 14.28
C ARG A 580 24.76 12.13 13.95
N ARG A 581 23.88 11.26 14.38
CA ARG A 581 23.96 9.84 14.09
C ARG A 581 23.28 9.53 12.75
N GLU A 582 23.81 8.51 12.10
CA GLU A 582 23.34 8.04 10.80
C GLU A 582 23.08 6.53 10.84
N LYS A 583 22.04 6.08 10.16
CA LYS A 583 21.79 4.66 9.88
C LYS A 583 21.66 4.45 8.38
N ARG A 584 22.46 3.56 7.85
CA ARG A 584 22.34 3.14 6.45
C ARG A 584 21.36 1.98 6.32
N PHE A 585 20.45 2.12 5.37
CA PHE A 585 19.51 1.07 4.99
C PHE A 585 19.40 1.03 3.45
N GLY A 586 19.90 -0.03 2.83
CA GLY A 586 20.04 -0.12 1.37
C GLY A 586 20.87 1.03 0.81
N ASP A 587 20.30 1.75 -0.16
CA ASP A 587 20.91 2.92 -0.80
C ASP A 587 20.66 4.24 -0.04
N LEU A 588 19.81 4.22 0.98
CA LEU A 588 19.47 5.39 1.78
C LEU A 588 20.36 5.50 3.02
N VAL A 589 20.66 6.74 3.39
CA VAL A 589 21.32 7.08 4.66
C VAL A 589 20.37 7.98 5.43
N PHE A 590 19.75 7.44 6.47
CA PHE A 590 18.91 8.19 7.39
C PHE A 590 19.77 8.87 8.45
N ARG A 591 19.44 10.11 8.77
CA ARG A 591 20.22 10.98 9.66
C ARG A 591 19.30 11.69 10.65
N GLU A 592 19.75 11.87 11.87
CA GLU A 592 19.01 12.70 12.84
C GLU A 592 18.71 14.08 12.24
N GLY A 593 17.46 14.50 12.32
CA GLY A 593 16.94 15.72 11.68
C GLY A 593 16.37 15.54 10.27
N ASP A 594 16.52 14.37 9.65
CA ASP A 594 15.95 14.11 8.33
C ASP A 594 14.42 14.11 8.32
N ARG A 595 13.88 14.57 7.22
CA ARG A 595 12.46 14.51 6.92
C ARG A 595 12.15 13.22 6.16
N VAL A 596 11.29 12.40 6.74
CA VAL A 596 10.93 11.08 6.22
C VAL A 596 9.42 10.96 6.03
N MET A 597 8.98 9.98 5.24
CA MET A 597 7.58 9.70 4.98
C MET A 597 7.33 8.21 5.08
N GLN A 598 6.28 7.83 5.79
CA GLN A 598 5.77 6.47 5.80
C GLN A 598 5.24 6.10 4.40
N THR A 599 5.64 4.95 3.87
CA THR A 599 5.32 4.55 2.49
C THR A 599 4.19 3.53 2.39
N ARG A 600 3.78 2.95 3.51
CA ARG A 600 2.66 2.02 3.65
C ARG A 600 1.94 2.24 4.98
N ASN A 601 0.73 1.71 5.11
CA ASN A 601 0.05 1.75 6.39
C ASN A 601 0.66 0.70 7.31
N ASP A 602 1.08 1.11 8.49
CA ASP A 602 1.50 0.22 9.56
C ASP A 602 0.68 0.55 10.81
N TYR A 603 -0.17 -0.38 11.23
CA TYR A 603 -1.11 -0.21 12.33
C TYR A 603 -0.50 -0.58 13.69
N ASP A 604 0.66 -1.22 13.70
CA ASP A 604 1.32 -1.75 14.89
C ASP A 604 2.41 -0.82 15.42
N VAL A 605 2.82 0.18 14.65
CA VAL A 605 3.80 1.19 15.08
C VAL A 605 3.24 1.96 16.27
N LEU A 606 3.83 1.75 17.43
CA LEU A 606 3.44 2.43 18.67
C LEU A 606 3.94 3.88 18.66
N TRP A 607 3.09 4.78 19.11
CA TRP A 607 3.41 6.19 19.27
C TRP A 607 2.88 6.75 20.60
N GLU A 608 3.52 7.79 21.07
CA GLU A 608 3.16 8.53 22.28
C GLU A 608 3.14 10.04 21.98
N ARG A 609 2.27 10.78 22.65
CA ARG A 609 2.21 12.24 22.63
C ARG A 609 2.83 12.81 23.90
N GLU A 610 3.16 14.12 23.87
CA GLU A 610 3.69 14.84 25.03
C GLU A 610 2.74 14.84 26.26
N ASP A 611 1.43 14.71 26.04
CA ASP A 611 0.42 14.61 27.11
C ASP A 611 0.30 13.20 27.72
N GLY A 612 1.12 12.24 27.28
CA GLY A 612 1.11 10.84 27.73
C GLY A 612 0.04 9.99 27.05
N THR A 613 -0.68 10.52 26.07
CA THR A 613 -1.60 9.72 25.26
C THR A 613 -0.79 8.81 24.35
N ALA A 614 -1.01 7.51 24.46
CA ALA A 614 -0.38 6.50 23.60
C ALA A 614 -1.39 5.89 22.63
N GLY A 615 -0.90 5.41 21.51
CA GLY A 615 -1.70 4.72 20.51
C GLY A 615 -0.83 3.97 19.53
N ALA A 616 -1.44 3.42 18.50
CA ALA A 616 -0.77 2.69 17.42
C ALA A 616 -1.23 3.19 16.05
N GLY A 617 -0.38 2.98 15.06
CA GLY A 617 -0.62 3.26 13.64
C GLY A 617 0.02 4.54 13.13
N ILE A 618 0.90 4.37 12.13
CA ILE A 618 1.44 5.42 11.27
C ILE A 618 1.07 5.04 9.82
N PHE A 619 0.60 6.01 9.04
CA PHE A 619 -0.07 5.71 7.79
C PHE A 619 0.71 6.20 6.57
N ASN A 620 0.46 5.57 5.43
CA ASN A 620 1.03 5.98 4.15
C ASN A 620 0.80 7.46 3.87
N GLY A 621 1.89 8.18 3.60
CA GLY A 621 1.89 9.62 3.39
C GLY A 621 2.11 10.45 4.65
N ASP A 622 2.12 9.86 5.86
CA ASP A 622 2.50 10.59 7.08
C ASP A 622 3.97 11.00 6.95
N VAL A 623 4.24 12.29 7.15
CA VAL A 623 5.60 12.83 7.10
C VAL A 623 6.06 13.14 8.51
N GLY A 624 7.23 12.63 8.85
CA GLY A 624 7.86 12.83 10.14
C GLY A 624 9.28 13.38 10.04
N LYS A 625 9.85 13.65 11.20
CA LYS A 625 11.23 14.06 11.37
C LYS A 625 11.94 13.10 12.31
N ILE A 626 13.09 12.59 11.89
CA ILE A 626 13.94 11.75 12.75
C ILE A 626 14.47 12.62 13.88
N LEU A 627 14.07 12.29 15.11
CA LEU A 627 14.52 13.01 16.31
C LEU A 627 15.86 12.48 16.80
N GLN A 628 15.96 11.16 16.88
CA GLN A 628 17.12 10.49 17.47
C GLN A 628 17.29 9.10 16.89
N ILE A 629 18.54 8.73 16.70
CA ILE A 629 18.98 7.37 16.41
C ILE A 629 19.78 6.90 17.63
N ASP A 630 19.47 5.76 18.18
CA ASP A 630 20.18 5.23 19.35
C ASP A 630 21.65 4.88 19.01
N PRO A 631 22.55 4.70 20.01
CA PRO A 631 23.96 4.41 19.76
C PRO A 631 24.21 3.11 19.01
N SER A 632 23.31 2.12 19.12
CA SER A 632 23.40 0.84 18.40
C SER A 632 22.88 0.96 16.97
N GLY A 633 22.06 1.98 16.69
CA GLY A 633 21.35 2.13 15.42
C GLY A 633 20.17 1.17 15.25
N GLU A 634 19.70 0.57 16.34
CA GLU A 634 18.58 -0.39 16.32
C GLU A 634 17.24 0.29 16.55
N LEU A 635 17.21 1.41 17.27
CA LEU A 635 16.01 2.16 17.56
C LEU A 635 16.10 3.59 17.02
N ILE A 636 15.06 4.01 16.32
CA ILE A 636 14.95 5.32 15.70
C ILE A 636 13.65 5.98 16.17
N SER A 637 13.75 7.13 16.81
CA SER A 637 12.58 7.92 17.23
C SER A 637 12.24 8.94 16.16
N ILE A 638 10.98 8.95 15.72
CA ILE A 638 10.47 9.81 14.65
C ILE A 638 9.24 10.56 15.14
N ALA A 639 9.26 11.89 15.01
CA ALA A 639 8.09 12.71 15.29
C ALA A 639 7.23 12.85 14.03
N PHE A 640 5.98 12.42 14.13
CA PHE A 640 4.93 12.62 13.14
C PHE A 640 3.90 13.61 13.73
N ASP A 641 3.95 14.85 13.34
CA ASP A 641 3.17 15.95 13.94
C ASP A 641 3.35 15.99 15.47
N ASP A 642 2.30 15.65 16.26
CA ASP A 642 2.25 15.62 17.72
C ASP A 642 2.52 14.22 18.32
N ARG A 643 2.85 13.22 17.48
CA ARG A 643 3.10 11.84 17.89
C ARG A 643 4.57 11.50 17.71
N VAL A 644 5.18 10.87 18.69
CA VAL A 644 6.53 10.32 18.59
C VAL A 644 6.44 8.80 18.51
N ALA A 645 6.93 8.23 17.42
CA ALA A 645 6.93 6.79 17.18
C ALA A 645 8.35 6.25 17.24
N THR A 646 8.49 5.00 17.71
CA THR A 646 9.77 4.30 17.76
C THR A 646 9.79 3.21 16.68
N TYR A 647 10.79 3.27 15.83
CA TYR A 647 11.06 2.35 14.74
C TYR A 647 12.25 1.47 15.05
N THR A 648 12.19 0.22 14.66
CA THR A 648 13.34 -0.67 14.61
C THR A 648 14.06 -0.54 13.26
N ALA A 649 15.29 -1.02 13.17
CA ALA A 649 16.11 -0.83 11.97
C ALA A 649 15.50 -1.49 10.71
N ASP A 650 14.79 -2.60 10.85
CA ASP A 650 14.07 -3.30 9.78
C ASP A 650 12.85 -2.51 9.27
N MET A 651 12.15 -1.77 10.15
CA MET A 651 11.02 -0.91 9.78
C MET A 651 11.43 0.27 8.89
N LEU A 652 12.73 0.56 8.76
CA LEU A 652 13.23 1.58 7.81
C LEU A 652 12.90 1.25 6.35
N ALA A 653 12.60 -0.02 6.03
CA ALA A 653 12.08 -0.43 4.72
C ALA A 653 10.77 0.28 4.34
N GLU A 654 10.03 0.76 5.33
CA GLU A 654 8.75 1.44 5.16
C GLU A 654 8.88 2.95 5.06
N LEU A 655 10.07 3.48 5.19
CA LEU A 655 10.35 4.91 5.14
C LEU A 655 11.02 5.30 3.82
N ASP A 656 10.67 6.51 3.36
CA ASP A 656 11.33 7.18 2.24
C ASP A 656 11.72 8.61 2.67
N MET A 657 12.72 9.20 2.01
CA MET A 657 13.06 10.60 2.25
C MET A 657 11.95 11.51 1.74
N ALA A 658 11.63 12.57 2.47
CA ALA A 658 10.48 13.44 2.20
C ALA A 658 10.81 14.92 1.95
N TYR A 659 12.06 15.26 1.64
CA TYR A 659 12.39 16.61 1.17
C TYR A 659 11.76 16.89 -0.19
N ALA A 660 11.81 15.89 -1.09
CA ALA A 660 11.11 15.87 -2.35
C ALA A 660 10.23 14.63 -2.47
N MET A 661 9.03 14.77 -3.01
CA MET A 661 8.10 13.65 -3.24
C MET A 661 7.42 13.74 -4.60
N THR A 662 6.81 12.66 -5.05
CA THR A 662 6.02 12.69 -6.27
C THR A 662 4.68 13.39 -6.03
N VAL A 663 4.12 13.97 -7.09
CA VAL A 663 2.79 14.61 -7.02
C VAL A 663 1.72 13.63 -6.52
N HIS A 664 1.80 12.34 -6.90
CA HIS A 664 0.88 11.31 -6.41
C HIS A 664 0.93 11.16 -4.89
N LYS A 665 2.14 11.17 -4.31
CA LYS A 665 2.31 11.06 -2.85
C LYS A 665 1.95 12.34 -2.09
N ALA A 666 1.81 13.47 -2.78
CA ALA A 666 1.36 14.73 -2.22
C ALA A 666 -0.16 14.93 -2.24
N GLN A 667 -0.93 13.99 -2.83
CA GLN A 667 -2.39 14.05 -2.81
C GLN A 667 -2.94 14.07 -1.38
N GLY A 668 -4.05 14.78 -1.17
CA GLY A 668 -4.64 14.96 0.16
C GLY A 668 -3.86 15.88 1.11
N SER A 669 -2.70 16.41 0.68
CA SER A 669 -1.87 17.33 1.47
C SER A 669 -1.82 18.72 0.84
N GLU A 670 -1.66 19.76 1.65
CA GLU A 670 -1.37 21.12 1.21
C GLU A 670 -0.16 21.65 1.96
N TYR A 671 0.61 22.50 1.29
CA TYR A 671 1.86 23.03 1.83
C TYR A 671 1.86 24.55 1.73
N ARG A 672 2.53 25.21 2.67
CA ARG A 672 2.67 26.67 2.67
C ARG A 672 3.35 27.14 1.39
N ALA A 673 4.47 26.49 1.01
CA ALA A 673 5.13 26.74 -0.27
C ALA A 673 5.39 25.42 -1.01
N VAL A 674 5.17 25.43 -2.33
CA VAL A 674 5.46 24.30 -3.22
C VAL A 674 6.47 24.73 -4.28
N ILE A 675 7.48 23.90 -4.49
CA ILE A 675 8.38 23.99 -5.64
C ILE A 675 8.10 22.80 -6.52
N PHE A 676 7.52 23.02 -7.71
CA PHE A 676 7.29 21.96 -8.67
C PHE A 676 8.39 21.92 -9.72
N VAL A 677 9.02 20.75 -9.85
CA VAL A 677 10.08 20.47 -10.82
C VAL A 677 9.45 20.01 -12.14
N SER A 678 9.50 20.87 -13.15
CA SER A 678 9.01 20.58 -14.49
C SER A 678 10.16 20.16 -15.39
N ALA A 679 10.33 18.87 -15.56
CA ALA A 679 11.34 18.25 -16.42
C ALA A 679 10.70 17.14 -17.27
N PRO A 680 11.31 16.76 -18.40
CA PRO A 680 10.85 15.64 -19.20
C PRO A 680 10.73 14.35 -18.37
N ALA A 681 9.60 13.67 -18.49
CA ALA A 681 9.29 12.44 -17.79
C ALA A 681 8.58 11.45 -18.72
N ALA A 682 8.28 10.26 -18.22
CA ALA A 682 7.51 9.26 -18.97
C ALA A 682 6.17 9.85 -19.47
N PRO A 683 5.72 9.48 -20.68
CA PRO A 683 4.51 10.09 -21.29
C PRO A 683 3.26 10.02 -20.41
N GLY A 684 3.10 8.95 -19.62
CA GLY A 684 1.98 8.78 -18.69
C GLY A 684 2.00 9.74 -17.49
N LEU A 685 3.15 10.36 -17.20
CA LEU A 685 3.30 11.36 -16.13
C LEU A 685 3.23 12.80 -16.66
N MET A 686 3.35 12.98 -17.99
CA MET A 686 3.30 14.28 -18.65
C MET A 686 1.85 14.64 -19.01
N VAL A 687 0.96 14.64 -18.02
CA VAL A 687 -0.47 14.87 -18.17
C VAL A 687 -0.95 16.05 -17.33
N ARG A 688 -2.04 16.67 -17.78
CA ARG A 688 -2.66 17.84 -17.16
C ARG A 688 -2.97 17.63 -15.68
N GLY A 689 -3.52 16.47 -15.31
CA GLY A 689 -3.87 16.14 -13.93
C GLY A 689 -2.69 16.17 -12.96
N VAL A 690 -1.47 15.79 -13.40
CA VAL A 690 -0.25 15.87 -12.58
C VAL A 690 0.11 17.34 -12.32
N LEU A 691 0.11 18.18 -13.36
CA LEU A 691 0.43 19.60 -13.21
C LEU A 691 -0.63 20.33 -12.37
N TYR A 692 -1.91 20.08 -12.65
CA TYR A 692 -3.03 20.65 -11.89
C TYR A 692 -2.97 20.27 -10.40
N THR A 693 -2.76 18.98 -10.11
CA THR A 693 -2.62 18.51 -8.72
C THR A 693 -1.42 19.14 -8.03
N ALA A 694 -0.26 19.27 -8.70
CA ALA A 694 0.91 19.93 -8.13
C ALA A 694 0.64 21.41 -7.79
N ILE A 695 -0.01 22.16 -8.68
CA ILE A 695 -0.38 23.57 -8.45
C ILE A 695 -1.30 23.71 -7.25
N THR A 696 -2.32 22.84 -7.15
CA THR A 696 -3.33 22.91 -6.10
C THR A 696 -2.83 22.47 -4.72
N ARG A 697 -1.59 21.98 -4.60
CA ARG A 697 -0.95 21.70 -3.29
C ARG A 697 -0.38 22.95 -2.61
N ALA A 698 -0.20 24.04 -3.33
CA ALA A 698 0.36 25.28 -2.77
C ALA A 698 -0.73 26.16 -2.15
N ARG A 699 -0.46 26.69 -0.94
CA ARG A 699 -1.36 27.59 -0.21
C ARG A 699 -0.98 29.06 -0.36
N GLU A 700 0.30 29.39 -0.13
CA GLU A 700 0.79 30.77 -0.10
C GLU A 700 1.77 31.07 -1.24
N LEU A 701 2.54 30.07 -1.68
CA LEU A 701 3.56 30.26 -2.71
C LEU A 701 3.73 29.05 -3.59
N LEU A 702 3.73 29.25 -4.90
CA LEU A 702 4.08 28.25 -5.90
C LEU A 702 5.26 28.72 -6.75
N ILE A 703 6.29 27.89 -6.87
CA ILE A 703 7.41 28.12 -7.77
C ILE A 703 7.51 26.93 -8.72
N LEU A 704 7.34 27.20 -10.03
CA LEU A 704 7.63 26.22 -11.08
C LEU A 704 9.10 26.40 -11.49
N VAL A 705 9.89 25.33 -11.41
CA VAL A 705 11.31 25.35 -11.83
C VAL A 705 11.49 24.32 -12.93
N GLY A 706 11.95 24.77 -14.10
CA GLY A 706 12.24 23.82 -15.18
C GLY A 706 11.94 24.34 -16.57
N ASP A 707 11.35 23.48 -17.39
CA ASP A 707 11.15 23.69 -18.82
C ASP A 707 9.71 24.07 -19.15
N ASP A 708 9.55 25.19 -19.84
CA ASP A 708 8.27 25.72 -20.31
C ASP A 708 7.59 24.81 -21.36
N VAL A 709 8.41 24.11 -22.18
CA VAL A 709 7.89 23.15 -23.17
C VAL A 709 7.24 21.95 -22.47
N SER A 710 7.85 21.47 -21.39
CA SER A 710 7.29 20.39 -20.55
C SER A 710 5.97 20.82 -19.91
N LEU A 711 5.90 22.03 -19.36
CA LEU A 711 4.65 22.59 -18.81
C LEU A 711 3.56 22.68 -19.89
N GLY A 712 3.91 23.13 -21.10
CA GLY A 712 2.99 23.21 -22.22
C GLY A 712 2.45 21.85 -22.65
N LYS A 713 3.32 20.84 -22.71
CA LYS A 713 2.92 19.45 -22.99
C LYS A 713 1.97 18.91 -21.92
N MET A 714 2.27 19.15 -20.65
CA MET A 714 1.41 18.71 -19.55
C MET A 714 0.05 19.39 -19.59
N ALA A 715 -0.01 20.72 -19.74
CA ALA A 715 -1.26 21.47 -19.79
C ALA A 715 -2.15 21.04 -20.98
N ALA A 716 -1.54 20.85 -22.17
CA ALA A 716 -2.26 20.43 -23.37
C ALA A 716 -2.70 18.97 -23.36
N ASN A 717 -1.99 18.11 -22.60
CA ASN A 717 -2.26 16.68 -22.56
C ASN A 717 -3.40 16.37 -21.56
N ASP A 718 -4.59 16.32 -22.09
CA ASP A 718 -5.78 15.96 -21.33
C ASP A 718 -6.00 14.44 -21.32
N ARG A 719 -5.06 13.64 -21.76
CA ARG A 719 -5.12 12.20 -21.59
C ARG A 719 -5.19 11.90 -20.09
N ARG A 720 -6.39 12.08 -19.54
CA ARG A 720 -6.81 11.35 -18.37
C ARG A 720 -6.54 9.92 -18.75
N THR A 721 -5.78 9.22 -17.95
CA THR A 721 -5.63 7.78 -18.12
C THR A 721 -7.05 7.24 -18.28
N ARG A 722 -7.45 6.92 -19.53
CA ARG A 722 -8.79 6.40 -19.80
C ARG A 722 -8.81 5.03 -19.18
N ARG A 723 -9.32 4.98 -17.97
CA ARG A 723 -9.52 3.72 -17.28
C ARG A 723 -10.70 3.03 -17.90
N TYR A 724 -10.54 1.76 -18.18
CA TYR A 724 -11.66 0.91 -18.52
C TYR A 724 -12.46 0.65 -17.25
N SER A 725 -13.68 1.21 -17.18
CA SER A 725 -14.64 1.05 -16.10
C SER A 725 -16.05 0.97 -16.69
N GLY A 726 -16.86 0.07 -16.20
CA GLY A 726 -18.25 -0.12 -16.58
C GLY A 726 -19.23 0.69 -15.72
N LEU A 727 -18.79 1.29 -14.62
CA LEU A 727 -19.68 1.91 -13.61
C LEU A 727 -20.60 2.98 -14.20
N ARG A 728 -20.05 3.90 -14.99
CA ARG A 728 -20.86 4.93 -15.68
C ARG A 728 -21.93 4.31 -16.57
N TRP A 729 -21.55 3.32 -17.37
CA TRP A 729 -22.46 2.62 -18.30
C TRP A 729 -23.56 1.91 -17.55
N ARG A 730 -23.20 1.17 -16.49
CA ARG A 730 -24.15 0.46 -15.61
C ARG A 730 -25.16 1.42 -15.00
N LEU A 731 -24.75 2.55 -14.48
CA LEU A 731 -25.64 3.55 -13.89
C LEU A 731 -26.59 4.19 -14.92
N GLY A 732 -26.13 4.42 -16.17
CA GLY A 732 -26.88 5.03 -17.24
C GLY A 732 -27.94 4.12 -17.86
N ASN A 733 -27.58 2.89 -18.13
CA ASN A 733 -28.45 1.87 -18.71
C ASN A 733 -29.14 1.13 -17.57
N GLY A 734 -30.41 1.36 -17.35
CA GLY A 734 -31.20 0.58 -16.40
C GLY A 734 -31.05 -0.90 -16.68
N GLY A 735 -29.96 -1.51 -16.20
CA GLY A 735 -29.59 -2.87 -16.47
C GLY A 735 -30.59 -3.82 -15.86
N THR A 736 -31.14 -4.66 -16.68
CA THR A 736 -31.59 -5.98 -16.29
C THR A 736 -30.38 -6.69 -15.66
N ALA A 737 -30.43 -6.90 -14.33
CA ALA A 737 -29.56 -7.85 -13.65
C ALA A 737 -29.85 -9.26 -14.16
#